data_ed86650b56c80b5be62187bec64a42cb
#
_entry.id   ed86650b56c80b5be62187bec64a42cb
#
_cell.length_a   1.000
_cell.length_b   1.000
_cell.length_c   1.000
_cell.angle_alpha   90.00
_cell.angle_beta   90.00
_cell.angle_gamma   90.00
#
_symmetry.space_group_name_H-M   'P 1'
#
loop_
_entity.id
_entity.type
_entity.pdbx_description
1 polymer ?
#
loop_
_entity_poly.entity_id
_entity_poly.type
_entity_poly.pdbx_seq_one_letter_code
_entity_poly.pdbx_strand_id
1 'polypeptide(L)'
;MKLKFLNKGSKVTSYLIIVLIISVILAFFRLPFILLAFLGLNSIYLGRLINGLIDEKNLNENNIENLSININNNIRDNLFNLIYPVCMLNLNGDIIWYNKSFEKLFAVNDANGSNLVSVVRGIALDKVLKCDKKYYQRIKVKKLIYEVYGKMVIQDSKTHFCMVYFNDVTYLSEKTKESIILIEVDNLNEAVKSTDENIRPLLAAEIERALNQYANSMDAMIKRYDYGKYILSVDDNVIEAQIKKKFDILDKIRDIDFGNEIDVTLSIGVGRGRNTPAKNYDDAARAKELALGRGGDQAVVKNDKEISFFGGNTKELEKRTKVRARVVARALKELVYESNQVYIMGHKNPDMDCFGAALGIASVVKGLGKNVKIVLDDNINAIDIFLEKISNKREYSDLFISPKDAKITIDSNTLLILVDVHNKGYVMDSELVEMSNKVVIIDHHRRSPDIINGAILTYLEVYASSTSELVTEIVQYMLDKPKITKLEAEGLLAGIYMDTKNFTFKTGVRTFEAASYLRKLGADTIDIKKIFSNDLENYITKAEIIKSAKVEDNIAIAICPPNVKDTVTAAQAADELLNITGIKASFVFVIIDDNIYISGRSFGDINVQVILEALDGGGHMTMAGTRLKGVSLEEALTMLKKSIKENLGEGE
;
A
#
# COMPACT_ATOMS: atom_id res chain seq x y z
N MET A 1 -21.56 -6.14 60.55
CA MET A 1 -22.28 -7.15 61.37
C MET A 1 -21.45 -7.67 62.55
N LYS A 2 -20.20 -8.11 62.41
CA LYS A 2 -19.32 -8.57 63.50
C LYS A 2 -19.15 -7.60 64.69
N LEU A 3 -19.09 -6.28 64.45
CA LEU A 3 -18.94 -5.24 65.49
C LEU A 3 -20.16 -5.06 66.41
N LYS A 4 -21.39 -5.31 65.92
CA LYS A 4 -22.60 -5.23 66.75
C LYS A 4 -22.75 -6.43 67.67
N PHE A 5 -22.29 -7.63 67.25
CA PHE A 5 -22.27 -8.86 68.07
C PHE A 5 -21.22 -8.80 69.19
N LEU A 6 -20.02 -8.27 68.90
CA LEU A 6 -18.95 -8.07 69.90
C LEU A 6 -19.39 -7.07 70.99
N ASN A 7 -20.17 -6.05 70.65
CA ASN A 7 -20.65 -5.04 71.62
C ASN A 7 -21.78 -5.56 72.52
N LYS A 8 -22.63 -6.50 72.03
CA LYS A 8 -23.65 -7.15 72.87
C LYS A 8 -23.03 -8.26 73.76
N GLY A 9 -22.05 -9.02 73.29
CA GLY A 9 -21.30 -10.03 74.10
C GLY A 9 -20.57 -9.35 75.27
N SER A 10 -19.95 -8.16 75.06
CA SER A 10 -19.28 -7.42 76.11
C SER A 10 -20.25 -6.88 77.17
N LYS A 11 -21.49 -6.56 76.82
CA LYS A 11 -22.54 -6.14 77.77
C LYS A 11 -23.01 -7.30 78.65
N VAL A 12 -23.14 -8.55 78.12
CA VAL A 12 -23.49 -9.75 78.87
C VAL A 12 -22.35 -10.10 79.86
N THR A 13 -21.12 -10.05 79.41
CA THR A 13 -19.94 -10.31 80.28
C THR A 13 -19.83 -9.28 81.41
N SER A 14 -20.03 -8.00 81.13
CA SER A 14 -20.06 -6.93 82.12
C SER A 14 -21.19 -7.12 83.13
N TYR A 15 -22.38 -7.53 82.69
CA TYR A 15 -23.52 -7.83 83.52
C TYR A 15 -23.24 -9.00 84.48
N LEU A 16 -22.66 -10.11 84.00
CA LEU A 16 -22.27 -11.26 84.79
C LEU A 16 -21.24 -10.89 85.87
N ILE A 17 -20.28 -10.04 85.58
CA ILE A 17 -19.28 -9.57 86.54
C ILE A 17 -19.97 -8.77 87.64
N ILE A 18 -20.94 -7.88 87.33
CA ILE A 18 -21.68 -7.11 88.33
C ILE A 18 -22.52 -8.04 89.23
N VAL A 19 -23.21 -9.03 88.64
CA VAL A 19 -24.01 -10.02 89.38
C VAL A 19 -23.09 -10.80 90.34
N LEU A 20 -21.91 -11.18 89.88
CA LEU A 20 -20.91 -11.91 90.76
C LEU A 20 -20.45 -11.02 91.93
N ILE A 21 -20.11 -9.79 91.69
CA ILE A 21 -19.70 -8.84 92.70
C ILE A 21 -20.78 -8.65 93.79
N ILE A 22 -22.03 -8.39 93.34
CA ILE A 22 -23.18 -8.21 94.24
C ILE A 22 -23.43 -9.53 95.02
N SER A 23 -23.33 -10.70 94.40
CA SER A 23 -23.50 -12.00 95.08
C SER A 23 -22.45 -12.21 96.15
N VAL A 24 -21.17 -11.84 95.93
CA VAL A 24 -20.12 -11.92 96.92
C VAL A 24 -20.40 -10.97 98.06
N ILE A 25 -20.83 -9.76 97.83
CA ILE A 25 -21.22 -8.77 98.87
C ILE A 25 -22.35 -9.29 99.74
N LEU A 26 -23.44 -9.80 99.13
CA LEU A 26 -24.59 -10.39 99.88
C LEU A 26 -24.21 -11.64 100.68
N ALA A 27 -23.30 -12.48 100.24
CA ALA A 27 -22.78 -13.62 100.96
C ALA A 27 -21.94 -13.18 102.15
N PHE A 28 -21.11 -12.13 102.01
CA PHE A 28 -20.27 -11.62 103.08
C PHE A 28 -21.09 -11.07 104.27
N PHE A 29 -22.24 -10.44 103.98
CA PHE A 29 -23.18 -9.87 104.99
C PHE A 29 -24.13 -10.94 105.58
N ARG A 30 -23.95 -12.26 105.32
CA ARG A 30 -24.76 -13.36 105.81
C ARG A 30 -26.30 -13.21 105.61
N LEU A 31 -26.68 -12.77 104.40
CA LEU A 31 -28.09 -12.57 104.00
C LEU A 31 -28.53 -13.66 103.01
N PRO A 32 -28.65 -14.93 103.43
CA PRO A 32 -28.81 -16.08 102.48
C PRO A 32 -30.13 -16.02 101.71
N PHE A 33 -31.24 -15.52 102.29
CA PHE A 33 -32.53 -15.43 101.59
C PHE A 33 -32.56 -14.36 100.49
N ILE A 34 -31.89 -13.25 100.71
CA ILE A 34 -31.78 -12.17 99.79
C ILE A 34 -30.85 -12.59 98.61
N LEU A 35 -29.75 -13.36 98.93
CA LEU A 35 -28.89 -13.87 97.91
C LEU A 35 -29.57 -14.89 97.01
N LEU A 36 -30.40 -15.80 97.55
CA LEU A 36 -31.15 -16.79 96.79
C LEU A 36 -32.21 -16.12 95.92
N ALA A 37 -32.92 -15.14 96.42
CA ALA A 37 -33.89 -14.36 95.65
C ALA A 37 -33.22 -13.57 94.47
N PHE A 38 -32.04 -12.96 94.77
CA PHE A 38 -31.25 -12.23 93.81
C PHE A 38 -30.74 -13.14 92.66
N LEU A 39 -30.17 -14.30 93.02
CA LEU A 39 -29.68 -15.30 92.06
C LEU A 39 -30.83 -15.86 91.22
N GLY A 40 -31.99 -16.16 91.83
CA GLY A 40 -33.18 -16.60 91.08
C GLY A 40 -33.69 -15.60 90.07
N LEU A 41 -33.86 -14.33 90.44
CA LEU A 41 -34.28 -13.28 89.54
C LEU A 41 -33.29 -13.03 88.40
N ASN A 42 -31.98 -13.06 88.71
CA ASN A 42 -30.95 -12.92 87.67
C ASN A 42 -30.88 -14.11 86.70
N SER A 43 -31.17 -15.32 87.22
CA SER A 43 -31.23 -16.51 86.36
C SER A 43 -32.39 -16.44 85.38
N ILE A 44 -33.57 -15.97 85.83
CA ILE A 44 -34.72 -15.72 84.95
C ILE A 44 -34.42 -14.62 83.93
N TYR A 45 -33.80 -13.56 84.35
CA TYR A 45 -33.43 -12.43 83.47
C TYR A 45 -32.41 -12.89 82.43
N LEU A 46 -31.36 -13.62 82.87
CA LEU A 46 -30.31 -14.14 81.99
C LEU A 46 -30.90 -15.15 80.96
N GLY A 47 -31.81 -16.02 81.41
CA GLY A 47 -32.55 -16.95 80.52
C GLY A 47 -33.35 -16.25 79.45
N ARG A 48 -34.05 -15.15 79.82
CA ARG A 48 -34.78 -14.32 78.82
C ARG A 48 -33.82 -13.62 77.84
N LEU A 49 -32.71 -13.16 78.33
CA LEU A 49 -31.70 -12.45 77.52
C LEU A 49 -31.02 -13.41 76.53
N ILE A 50 -30.72 -14.66 76.98
CA ILE A 50 -30.14 -15.72 76.14
C ILE A 50 -31.18 -16.18 75.09
N ASN A 51 -32.42 -16.42 75.49
CA ASN A 51 -33.51 -16.78 74.53
C ASN A 51 -33.72 -15.66 73.52
N GLY A 52 -33.74 -14.37 73.90
CA GLY A 52 -33.84 -13.27 72.98
C GLY A 52 -32.68 -13.16 72.02
N LEU A 53 -31.46 -13.53 72.42
CA LEU A 53 -30.29 -13.58 71.55
C LEU A 53 -30.33 -14.80 70.60
N ILE A 54 -30.88 -15.93 71.04
CA ILE A 54 -31.06 -17.12 70.22
C ILE A 54 -32.15 -16.87 69.18
N ASP A 55 -33.28 -16.26 69.57
CA ASP A 55 -34.37 -15.89 68.65
C ASP A 55 -33.90 -14.87 67.61
N GLU A 56 -33.14 -13.84 68.02
CA GLU A 56 -32.58 -12.84 67.07
C GLU A 56 -31.54 -13.46 66.13
N LYS A 57 -30.77 -14.46 66.60
CA LYS A 57 -29.85 -15.26 65.77
C LYS A 57 -30.59 -16.14 64.79
N ASN A 58 -31.59 -16.88 65.22
CA ASN A 58 -32.39 -17.76 64.39
C ASN A 58 -33.22 -16.95 63.34
N LEU A 59 -33.76 -15.76 63.67
CA LEU A 59 -34.44 -14.88 62.74
C LEU A 59 -33.47 -14.32 61.71
N ASN A 60 -32.22 -13.96 62.09
CA ASN A 60 -31.23 -13.47 61.16
C ASN A 60 -30.69 -14.60 60.27
N GLU A 61 -30.48 -15.82 60.78
CA GLU A 61 -30.07 -16.96 59.98
C GLU A 61 -31.16 -17.34 58.97
N ASN A 62 -32.43 -17.41 59.37
CA ASN A 62 -33.56 -17.70 58.48
C ASN A 62 -33.77 -16.58 57.42
N ASN A 63 -33.57 -15.31 57.76
CA ASN A 63 -33.64 -14.20 56.82
C ASN A 63 -32.48 -14.20 55.83
N ILE A 64 -31.27 -14.55 56.30
CA ILE A 64 -30.07 -14.69 55.44
C ILE A 64 -30.20 -15.88 54.50
N GLU A 65 -30.71 -17.01 55.02
CA GLU A 65 -30.94 -18.22 54.20
C GLU A 65 -32.02 -18.01 53.15
N ASN A 66 -33.15 -17.39 53.49
CA ASN A 66 -34.21 -17.01 52.56
C ASN A 66 -33.77 -15.95 51.52
N LEU A 67 -32.97 -14.92 51.96
CA LEU A 67 -32.37 -13.98 51.03
C LEU A 67 -31.33 -14.62 50.12
N SER A 68 -30.52 -15.54 50.62
CA SER A 68 -29.50 -16.23 49.84
C SER A 68 -30.13 -17.19 48.83
N ILE A 69 -31.19 -17.90 49.18
CA ILE A 69 -31.96 -18.78 48.25
C ILE A 69 -32.63 -17.94 47.15
N ASN A 70 -33.30 -16.84 47.52
CA ASN A 70 -33.96 -15.95 46.54
C ASN A 70 -32.95 -15.24 45.63
N ILE A 71 -31.82 -14.74 46.18
CA ILE A 71 -30.73 -14.14 45.39
C ILE A 71 -30.07 -15.17 44.48
N ASN A 72 -29.82 -16.39 44.96
CA ASN A 72 -29.23 -17.46 44.16
C ASN A 72 -30.17 -17.88 42.99
N ASN A 73 -31.46 -18.02 43.22
CA ASN A 73 -32.42 -18.35 42.17
C ASN A 73 -32.54 -17.21 41.13
N ASN A 74 -32.66 -15.98 41.55
CA ASN A 74 -32.70 -14.81 40.65
C ASN A 74 -31.39 -14.59 39.89
N ILE A 75 -30.26 -14.79 40.55
CA ILE A 75 -28.93 -14.71 39.90
C ILE A 75 -28.75 -15.86 38.92
N ARG A 76 -29.17 -17.07 39.31
CA ARG A 76 -29.08 -18.26 38.44
C ARG A 76 -29.93 -18.09 37.19
N ASP A 77 -31.18 -17.61 37.33
CA ASP A 77 -32.09 -17.38 36.21
C ASP A 77 -31.57 -16.27 35.30
N ASN A 78 -31.01 -15.19 35.85
CA ASN A 78 -30.40 -14.10 35.09
C ASN A 78 -29.15 -14.58 34.38
N LEU A 79 -28.25 -15.33 35.01
CA LEU A 79 -27.07 -15.90 34.38
C LEU A 79 -27.41 -16.89 33.28
N PHE A 80 -28.44 -17.73 33.51
CA PHE A 80 -28.88 -18.71 32.54
C PHE A 80 -29.48 -18.07 31.28
N ASN A 81 -30.15 -16.94 31.43
CA ASN A 81 -30.80 -16.19 30.34
C ASN A 81 -29.95 -15.03 29.79
N LEU A 82 -28.67 -14.88 30.22
CA LEU A 82 -27.78 -13.89 29.65
C LEU A 82 -27.69 -14.03 28.15
N ILE A 83 -27.74 -12.91 27.43
CA ILE A 83 -27.60 -12.83 25.97
C ILE A 83 -26.21 -13.28 25.54
N TYR A 84 -25.19 -12.98 26.35
CA TYR A 84 -23.80 -13.35 26.07
C TYR A 84 -23.56 -14.82 26.40
N PRO A 85 -22.91 -15.59 25.51
CA PRO A 85 -22.50 -16.96 25.82
C PRO A 85 -21.48 -16.97 26.94
N VAL A 86 -21.74 -17.75 27.98
CA VAL A 86 -20.87 -17.89 29.17
C VAL A 86 -20.83 -19.33 29.60
N CYS A 87 -19.66 -19.82 29.99
CA CYS A 87 -19.51 -21.11 30.67
C CYS A 87 -18.58 -21.00 31.88
N MET A 88 -18.65 -21.94 32.79
CA MET A 88 -17.81 -22.05 33.98
C MET A 88 -16.98 -23.33 33.89
N LEU A 89 -15.68 -23.21 34.14
CA LEU A 89 -14.72 -24.30 34.07
C LEU A 89 -14.12 -24.60 35.45
N ASN A 90 -13.77 -25.84 35.67
CA ASN A 90 -12.79 -26.19 36.70
C ASN A 90 -11.36 -25.82 36.28
N LEU A 91 -10.39 -25.99 37.14
CA LEU A 91 -8.99 -25.69 36.84
C LEU A 91 -8.34 -26.60 35.78
N ASN A 92 -8.98 -27.74 35.47
CA ASN A 92 -8.57 -28.65 34.41
C ASN A 92 -9.15 -28.25 33.04
N GLY A 93 -10.05 -27.27 33.00
CA GLY A 93 -10.71 -26.80 31.78
C GLY A 93 -11.98 -27.54 31.42
N ASP A 94 -12.54 -28.36 32.35
CA ASP A 94 -13.80 -29.05 32.12
C ASP A 94 -14.96 -28.15 32.50
N ILE A 95 -16.02 -28.19 31.66
CA ILE A 95 -17.21 -27.36 31.80
C ILE A 95 -18.07 -27.88 32.95
N ILE A 96 -18.27 -27.03 33.95
CA ILE A 96 -19.12 -27.34 35.12
C ILE A 96 -20.53 -26.81 34.90
N TRP A 97 -20.61 -25.70 34.19
CA TRP A 97 -21.89 -25.04 33.93
C TRP A 97 -21.78 -24.15 32.68
N TYR A 98 -22.89 -23.95 31.99
CA TYR A 98 -23.01 -23.04 30.85
C TYR A 98 -24.42 -22.48 30.75
N ASN A 99 -24.60 -21.35 30.05
CA ASN A 99 -25.89 -20.72 29.83
C ASN A 99 -26.51 -21.11 28.48
N LYS A 100 -27.77 -20.74 28.31
CA LYS A 100 -28.57 -21.04 27.08
C LYS A 100 -27.96 -20.43 25.81
N SER A 101 -27.28 -19.29 25.91
CA SER A 101 -26.58 -18.63 24.78
C SER A 101 -25.37 -19.44 24.32
N PHE A 102 -24.62 -20.03 25.26
CA PHE A 102 -23.50 -20.94 24.96
C PHE A 102 -24.01 -22.23 24.29
N GLU A 103 -25.06 -22.82 24.82
CA GLU A 103 -25.72 -24.01 24.26
C GLU A 103 -26.11 -23.78 22.79
N LYS A 104 -26.79 -22.67 22.50
CA LYS A 104 -27.21 -22.30 21.14
C LYS A 104 -26.01 -22.01 20.20
N LEU A 105 -24.96 -21.34 20.69
CA LEU A 105 -23.83 -20.97 19.88
C LEU A 105 -23.06 -22.19 19.39
N PHE A 106 -22.81 -23.13 20.29
CA PHE A 106 -22.00 -24.32 20.00
C PHE A 106 -22.84 -25.54 19.65
N ALA A 107 -24.18 -25.42 19.67
CA ALA A 107 -25.14 -26.47 19.35
C ALA A 107 -24.91 -27.76 20.19
N VAL A 108 -24.67 -27.60 21.50
CA VAL A 108 -24.44 -28.71 22.43
C VAL A 108 -25.69 -28.95 23.26
N ASN A 109 -26.10 -30.22 23.40
CA ASN A 109 -27.26 -30.59 24.23
C ASN A 109 -26.85 -30.88 25.68
N ASP A 110 -25.64 -31.42 25.91
CA ASP A 110 -25.02 -31.59 27.22
C ASP A 110 -23.51 -31.49 27.08
N ALA A 111 -22.95 -30.42 27.65
CA ALA A 111 -21.53 -30.17 27.64
C ALA A 111 -20.89 -30.27 29.06
N ASN A 112 -21.70 -30.57 30.10
CA ASN A 112 -21.17 -30.70 31.45
C ASN A 112 -20.19 -31.86 31.55
N GLY A 113 -19.06 -31.61 32.20
CA GLY A 113 -17.96 -32.58 32.35
C GLY A 113 -17.08 -32.71 31.11
N SER A 114 -17.44 -32.11 29.97
CA SER A 114 -16.60 -32.11 28.77
C SER A 114 -15.51 -31.02 28.87
N ASN A 115 -14.33 -31.30 28.32
CA ASN A 115 -13.29 -30.27 28.27
C ASN A 115 -13.64 -29.19 27.24
N LEU A 116 -13.40 -27.91 27.55
CA LEU A 116 -13.75 -26.79 26.70
C LEU A 116 -13.13 -26.90 25.29
N VAL A 117 -11.92 -27.45 25.17
CA VAL A 117 -11.25 -27.63 23.87
C VAL A 117 -12.01 -28.59 22.95
N SER A 118 -12.72 -29.59 23.51
CA SER A 118 -13.51 -30.53 22.72
C SER A 118 -14.79 -29.90 22.17
N VAL A 119 -15.34 -28.90 22.85
CA VAL A 119 -16.56 -28.18 22.47
C VAL A 119 -16.26 -26.98 21.57
N VAL A 120 -15.20 -26.25 21.89
CA VAL A 120 -14.83 -24.99 21.22
C VAL A 120 -13.55 -25.18 20.42
N ARG A 121 -13.68 -25.40 19.12
CA ARG A 121 -12.52 -25.59 18.24
C ARG A 121 -11.65 -24.35 18.16
N GLY A 122 -10.35 -24.53 18.29
CA GLY A 122 -9.37 -23.46 18.14
C GLY A 122 -9.17 -22.58 19.36
N ILE A 123 -9.74 -22.97 20.52
CA ILE A 123 -9.50 -22.26 21.78
C ILE A 123 -8.19 -22.71 22.42
N ALA A 124 -7.39 -21.76 22.89
CA ALA A 124 -6.19 -21.99 23.67
C ALA A 124 -6.54 -21.96 25.16
N LEU A 125 -6.70 -23.13 25.78
CA LEU A 125 -7.16 -23.29 27.16
C LEU A 125 -6.23 -22.63 28.16
N ASP A 126 -4.93 -22.67 27.92
CA ASP A 126 -3.90 -22.03 28.74
C ASP A 126 -4.07 -20.51 28.87
N LYS A 127 -4.56 -19.85 27.82
CA LYS A 127 -4.91 -18.42 27.86
C LYS A 127 -6.15 -18.13 28.67
N VAL A 128 -7.18 -18.98 28.51
CA VAL A 128 -8.45 -18.83 29.24
C VAL A 128 -8.24 -19.03 30.74
N LEU A 129 -7.47 -20.04 31.11
CA LEU A 129 -7.21 -20.38 32.54
C LEU A 129 -6.28 -19.38 33.26
N LYS A 130 -5.61 -18.45 32.53
CA LYS A 130 -4.93 -17.31 33.14
C LYS A 130 -5.92 -16.34 33.82
N CYS A 131 -7.20 -16.43 33.48
CA CYS A 131 -8.28 -15.68 34.11
C CYS A 131 -8.09 -14.15 34.17
N ASP A 132 -7.36 -13.58 33.19
CA ASP A 132 -7.13 -12.16 33.03
C ASP A 132 -7.48 -11.75 31.60
N LYS A 133 -8.26 -10.68 31.46
CA LYS A 133 -8.70 -10.13 30.16
C LYS A 133 -7.54 -9.78 29.22
N LYS A 134 -6.35 -9.53 29.73
CA LYS A 134 -5.13 -9.30 28.91
C LYS A 134 -4.77 -10.49 28.03
N TYR A 135 -5.17 -11.69 28.41
CA TYR A 135 -4.90 -12.93 27.66
C TYR A 135 -6.08 -13.38 26.80
N TYR A 136 -6.91 -12.44 26.35
CA TYR A 136 -7.99 -12.76 25.43
C TYR A 136 -7.47 -13.38 24.12
N GLN A 137 -8.32 -14.16 23.49
CA GLN A 137 -8.08 -14.72 22.16
C GLN A 137 -9.31 -14.51 21.28
N ARG A 138 -9.12 -14.42 19.98
CA ARG A 138 -10.21 -14.34 19.03
C ARG A 138 -10.40 -15.66 18.34
N ILE A 139 -11.63 -16.18 18.37
CA ILE A 139 -12.02 -17.41 17.69
C ILE A 139 -13.14 -17.10 16.69
N LYS A 140 -13.15 -17.82 15.57
CA LYS A 140 -14.22 -17.72 14.59
C LYS A 140 -15.19 -18.88 14.78
N VAL A 141 -16.45 -18.56 15.07
CA VAL A 141 -17.53 -19.54 15.21
C VAL A 141 -18.57 -19.24 14.12
N LYS A 142 -18.69 -20.15 13.13
CA LYS A 142 -19.52 -19.91 11.92
C LYS A 142 -19.08 -18.65 11.18
N LYS A 143 -19.93 -17.62 11.11
CA LYS A 143 -19.64 -16.33 10.47
C LYS A 143 -19.23 -15.23 11.46
N LEU A 144 -19.30 -15.49 12.76
CA LEU A 144 -19.08 -14.52 13.82
C LEU A 144 -17.67 -14.68 14.44
N ILE A 145 -17.13 -13.59 14.94
CA ILE A 145 -15.83 -13.54 15.63
C ILE A 145 -16.07 -13.21 17.08
N TYR A 146 -15.63 -14.12 17.97
CA TYR A 146 -15.75 -13.95 19.41
C TYR A 146 -14.40 -13.67 20.04
N GLU A 147 -14.35 -12.68 20.92
CA GLU A 147 -13.25 -12.44 21.84
C GLU A 147 -13.53 -13.21 23.13
N VAL A 148 -12.63 -14.15 23.47
CA VAL A 148 -12.81 -15.09 24.57
C VAL A 148 -11.75 -14.85 25.62
N TYR A 149 -12.17 -14.74 26.87
CA TYR A 149 -11.30 -14.61 28.03
C TYR A 149 -11.92 -15.24 29.28
N GLY A 150 -11.08 -15.67 30.21
CA GLY A 150 -11.51 -16.18 31.50
C GLY A 150 -11.45 -15.11 32.59
N LYS A 151 -12.25 -15.29 33.65
CA LYS A 151 -12.17 -14.54 34.89
C LYS A 151 -12.29 -15.48 36.08
N MET A 152 -11.38 -15.38 37.05
CA MET A 152 -11.41 -16.21 38.25
C MET A 152 -12.61 -15.86 39.11
N VAL A 153 -13.33 -16.87 39.53
CA VAL A 153 -14.41 -16.81 40.55
C VAL A 153 -13.97 -17.65 41.74
N ILE A 154 -13.91 -17.06 42.91
CA ILE A 154 -13.52 -17.70 44.16
C ILE A 154 -14.78 -17.87 44.99
N GLN A 155 -15.16 -19.10 45.25
CA GLN A 155 -16.32 -19.42 46.09
C GLN A 155 -15.94 -19.51 47.55
N ASP A 156 -14.84 -20.25 47.88
CA ASP A 156 -14.26 -20.40 49.21
C ASP A 156 -12.73 -20.37 49.12
N SER A 157 -12.03 -20.39 50.26
CA SER A 157 -10.57 -20.34 50.31
C SER A 157 -9.87 -21.50 49.55
N LYS A 158 -10.59 -22.52 49.12
CA LYS A 158 -10.07 -23.72 48.43
C LYS A 158 -10.70 -24.00 47.07
N THR A 159 -11.86 -23.35 46.72
CA THR A 159 -12.59 -23.68 45.49
C THR A 159 -12.50 -22.50 44.51
N HIS A 160 -11.82 -22.74 43.39
CA HIS A 160 -11.61 -21.75 42.33
C HIS A 160 -12.20 -22.26 41.04
N PHE A 161 -12.95 -21.40 40.35
CA PHE A 161 -13.54 -21.67 39.02
C PHE A 161 -13.12 -20.57 38.05
N CYS A 162 -13.06 -20.90 36.76
CA CYS A 162 -12.84 -19.94 35.71
C CYS A 162 -14.16 -19.68 34.94
N MET A 163 -14.72 -18.48 35.04
CA MET A 163 -15.84 -18.08 34.21
C MET A 163 -15.33 -17.57 32.87
N VAL A 164 -15.78 -18.14 31.78
CA VAL A 164 -15.37 -17.83 30.41
C VAL A 164 -16.45 -17.05 29.69
N TYR A 165 -16.09 -15.93 29.16
CA TYR A 165 -16.96 -15.01 28.41
C TYR A 165 -16.63 -15.07 26.93
N PHE A 166 -17.68 -15.13 26.11
CA PHE A 166 -17.60 -15.05 24.65
C PHE A 166 -18.25 -13.75 24.20
N ASN A 167 -17.44 -12.76 23.90
CA ASN A 167 -17.91 -11.44 23.49
C ASN A 167 -17.90 -11.36 21.95
N ASP A 168 -19.05 -11.12 21.32
CA ASP A 168 -19.14 -10.93 19.88
C ASP A 168 -18.47 -9.62 19.48
N VAL A 169 -17.39 -9.73 18.71
CA VAL A 169 -16.60 -8.62 18.19
C VAL A 169 -16.60 -8.60 16.66
N THR A 170 -17.57 -9.24 16.03
CA THR A 170 -17.70 -9.31 14.57
C THR A 170 -17.71 -7.92 13.96
N TYR A 171 -18.37 -6.97 14.59
CA TYR A 171 -18.43 -5.57 14.16
C TYR A 171 -17.05 -4.89 14.09
N LEU A 172 -16.07 -5.34 14.88
CA LEU A 172 -14.69 -4.80 14.82
C LEU A 172 -13.91 -5.34 13.61
N SER A 173 -14.37 -6.40 12.98
CA SER A 173 -13.77 -7.00 11.81
C SER A 173 -14.53 -6.70 10.53
N GLU A 174 -15.69 -6.07 10.62
CA GLU A 174 -16.42 -5.58 9.46
C GLU A 174 -15.62 -4.45 8.80
N LYS A 175 -15.51 -4.52 7.48
CA LYS A 175 -14.94 -3.44 6.68
C LYS A 175 -15.84 -2.22 6.79
N THR A 176 -15.25 -1.03 6.80
CA THR A 176 -16.04 0.19 6.68
C THR A 176 -16.86 0.13 5.38
N LYS A 177 -18.07 0.65 5.45
CA LYS A 177 -18.90 0.84 4.25
C LYS A 177 -18.52 2.10 3.48
N GLU A 178 -17.67 2.94 4.05
CA GLU A 178 -17.23 4.19 3.45
C GLU A 178 -15.94 3.99 2.65
N SER A 179 -15.96 4.43 1.41
CA SER A 179 -14.80 4.58 0.55
C SER A 179 -14.38 6.02 0.47
N ILE A 180 -13.09 6.26 0.28
CA ILE A 180 -12.52 7.61 0.13
C ILE A 180 -12.03 7.77 -1.31
N ILE A 181 -12.43 8.89 -1.92
CA ILE A 181 -11.94 9.29 -3.24
C ILE A 181 -11.15 10.59 -3.07
N LEU A 182 -9.92 10.60 -3.57
CA LEU A 182 -9.11 11.80 -3.69
C LEU A 182 -9.02 12.18 -5.16
N ILE A 183 -9.34 13.42 -5.46
CA ILE A 183 -9.28 13.96 -6.83
C ILE A 183 -8.30 15.12 -6.87
N GLU A 184 -7.42 15.13 -7.85
CA GLU A 184 -6.53 16.23 -8.16
C GLU A 184 -6.71 16.63 -9.63
N VAL A 185 -6.88 17.93 -9.88
CA VAL A 185 -6.87 18.48 -11.24
C VAL A 185 -5.41 18.65 -11.64
N ASP A 186 -4.94 17.85 -12.59
CA ASP A 186 -3.51 17.67 -12.87
C ASP A 186 -2.81 18.94 -13.34
N ASN A 187 -3.48 19.72 -14.19
CA ASN A 187 -2.94 20.83 -14.96
C ASN A 187 -3.78 22.12 -14.86
N LEU A 188 -4.49 22.31 -13.73
CA LEU A 188 -5.41 23.45 -13.55
C LEU A 188 -4.75 24.81 -13.80
N ASN A 189 -3.52 25.00 -13.31
CA ASN A 189 -2.79 26.26 -13.47
C ASN A 189 -2.42 26.53 -14.92
N GLU A 190 -2.04 25.52 -15.66
CA GLU A 190 -1.67 25.59 -17.07
C GLU A 190 -2.91 25.84 -17.93
N ALA A 191 -3.99 25.11 -17.72
CA ALA A 191 -5.25 25.28 -18.41
C ALA A 191 -5.84 26.69 -18.19
N VAL A 192 -5.85 27.16 -16.93
CA VAL A 192 -6.30 28.52 -16.61
C VAL A 192 -5.40 29.58 -17.25
N LYS A 193 -4.09 29.39 -17.31
CA LYS A 193 -3.17 30.35 -17.95
C LYS A 193 -3.30 30.39 -19.47
N SER A 194 -3.64 29.26 -20.11
CA SER A 194 -3.86 29.17 -21.55
C SER A 194 -5.20 29.74 -21.99
N THR A 195 -6.11 30.02 -21.06
CA THR A 195 -7.44 30.59 -21.32
C THR A 195 -7.38 32.12 -21.26
N ASP A 196 -8.22 32.77 -22.06
CA ASP A 196 -8.39 34.24 -22.08
C ASP A 196 -8.69 34.76 -20.65
N GLU A 197 -8.05 35.87 -20.26
CA GLU A 197 -8.08 36.43 -18.90
C GLU A 197 -9.49 36.66 -18.36
N ASN A 198 -10.43 37.07 -19.22
CA ASN A 198 -11.81 37.34 -18.83
C ASN A 198 -12.62 36.05 -18.57
N ILE A 199 -12.20 34.92 -19.13
CA ILE A 199 -12.91 33.64 -19.08
C ILE A 199 -12.28 32.67 -18.04
N ARG A 200 -11.05 32.91 -17.58
CA ARG A 200 -10.35 32.10 -16.57
C ARG A 200 -11.20 31.75 -15.33
N PRO A 201 -11.95 32.70 -14.71
CA PRO A 201 -12.79 32.36 -13.56
C PRO A 201 -13.93 31.39 -13.91
N LEU A 202 -14.43 31.43 -15.14
CA LEU A 202 -15.51 30.56 -15.59
C LEU A 202 -15.03 29.13 -15.78
N LEU A 203 -13.84 28.92 -16.33
CA LEU A 203 -13.23 27.59 -16.44
C LEU A 203 -13.08 26.93 -15.07
N ALA A 204 -12.50 27.63 -14.09
CA ALA A 204 -12.33 27.12 -12.74
C ALA A 204 -13.69 26.81 -12.05
N ALA A 205 -14.68 27.69 -12.23
CA ALA A 205 -16.02 27.49 -11.68
C ALA A 205 -16.75 26.29 -12.32
N GLU A 206 -16.56 26.06 -13.63
CA GLU A 206 -17.18 24.94 -14.33
C GLU A 206 -16.59 23.60 -13.89
N ILE A 207 -15.26 23.52 -13.73
CA ILE A 207 -14.60 22.33 -13.16
C ILE A 207 -15.16 22.02 -11.77
N GLU A 208 -15.26 23.03 -10.90
CA GLU A 208 -15.80 22.85 -9.55
C GLU A 208 -17.29 22.43 -9.58
N ARG A 209 -18.08 22.99 -10.51
CA ARG A 209 -19.49 22.62 -10.74
C ARG A 209 -19.60 21.15 -11.17
N ALA A 210 -18.79 20.71 -12.12
CA ALA A 210 -18.79 19.33 -12.61
C ALA A 210 -18.43 18.32 -11.50
N LEU A 211 -17.41 18.63 -10.68
CA LEU A 211 -17.01 17.80 -9.56
C LEU A 211 -18.08 17.73 -8.46
N ASN A 212 -18.77 18.85 -8.16
CA ASN A 212 -19.89 18.85 -7.22
C ASN A 212 -21.08 18.05 -7.75
N GLN A 213 -21.40 18.16 -9.05
CA GLN A 213 -22.45 17.34 -9.68
C GLN A 213 -22.10 15.85 -9.65
N TYR A 214 -20.84 15.50 -9.89
CA TYR A 214 -20.35 14.13 -9.77
C TYR A 214 -20.54 13.60 -8.34
N ALA A 215 -20.12 14.36 -7.32
CA ALA A 215 -20.31 13.98 -5.92
C ALA A 215 -21.80 13.82 -5.57
N ASN A 216 -22.65 14.77 -5.99
CA ASN A 216 -24.09 14.70 -5.75
C ASN A 216 -24.73 13.47 -6.41
N SER A 217 -24.26 13.07 -7.59
CA SER A 217 -24.76 11.87 -8.30
C SER A 217 -24.48 10.56 -7.53
N MET A 218 -23.55 10.60 -6.58
CA MET A 218 -23.13 9.49 -5.73
C MET A 218 -23.64 9.62 -4.29
N ASP A 219 -24.41 10.66 -3.96
CA ASP A 219 -24.74 11.03 -2.59
C ASP A 219 -23.50 11.14 -1.67
N ALA A 220 -22.40 11.64 -2.24
CA ALA A 220 -21.10 11.73 -1.60
C ALA A 220 -20.89 13.07 -0.93
N MET A 221 -20.24 13.05 0.23
CA MET A 221 -19.69 14.27 0.83
C MET A 221 -18.45 14.69 0.01
N ILE A 222 -18.40 15.93 -0.46
CA ILE A 222 -17.23 16.51 -1.13
C ILE A 222 -16.69 17.70 -0.35
N LYS A 223 -15.35 17.78 -0.24
CA LYS A 223 -14.66 18.92 0.34
C LYS A 223 -13.39 19.24 -0.46
N ARG A 224 -13.23 20.48 -0.86
CA ARG A 224 -11.96 20.99 -1.36
C ARG A 224 -11.02 21.26 -0.18
N TYR A 225 -9.82 20.70 -0.20
CA TYR A 225 -8.82 20.85 0.86
C TYR A 225 -7.57 21.64 0.41
N ASP A 226 -7.38 21.79 -0.92
CA ASP A 226 -6.33 22.59 -1.52
C ASP A 226 -6.79 23.07 -2.90
N TYR A 227 -6.02 23.92 -3.58
CA TYR A 227 -6.32 24.38 -4.93
C TYR A 227 -6.31 23.21 -5.93
N GLY A 228 -7.44 22.97 -6.57
CA GLY A 228 -7.61 21.83 -7.48
C GLY A 228 -7.63 20.46 -6.83
N LYS A 229 -7.71 20.35 -5.48
CA LYS A 229 -7.69 19.07 -4.77
C LYS A 229 -8.93 18.87 -3.92
N TYR A 230 -9.55 17.72 -4.07
CA TYR A 230 -10.82 17.38 -3.44
C TYR A 230 -10.76 16.02 -2.76
N ILE A 231 -11.51 15.90 -1.67
CA ILE A 231 -11.76 14.64 -0.98
C ILE A 231 -13.26 14.36 -0.99
N LEU A 232 -13.62 13.11 -1.31
CA LEU A 232 -14.99 12.64 -1.22
C LEU A 232 -15.05 11.45 -0.26
N SER A 233 -16.13 11.39 0.54
CA SER A 233 -16.52 10.20 1.29
C SER A 233 -17.85 9.70 0.71
N VAL A 234 -17.91 8.42 0.38
CA VAL A 234 -19.02 7.80 -0.35
C VAL A 234 -19.24 6.37 0.13
N ASP A 235 -20.49 5.88 0.06
CA ASP A 235 -20.78 4.47 0.34
C ASP A 235 -20.05 3.55 -0.65
N ASP A 236 -19.45 2.48 -0.14
CA ASP A 236 -18.64 1.55 -0.93
C ASP A 236 -19.42 0.89 -2.10
N ASN A 237 -20.72 0.72 -1.94
CA ASN A 237 -21.57 0.13 -2.98
C ASN A 237 -21.63 0.99 -4.25
N VAL A 238 -21.46 2.30 -4.13
CA VAL A 238 -21.50 3.23 -5.26
C VAL A 238 -20.23 3.15 -6.10
N ILE A 239 -19.10 2.77 -5.50
CA ILE A 239 -17.82 2.61 -6.21
C ILE A 239 -17.92 1.52 -7.29
N GLU A 240 -18.66 0.44 -7.06
CA GLU A 240 -18.89 -0.59 -8.09
C GLU A 240 -19.56 -0.02 -9.35
N ALA A 241 -20.49 0.93 -9.17
CA ALA A 241 -21.12 1.60 -10.29
C ALA A 241 -20.14 2.52 -11.05
N GLN A 242 -19.22 3.19 -10.33
CA GLN A 242 -18.18 4.02 -10.95
C GLN A 242 -17.14 3.18 -11.70
N ILE A 243 -16.77 2.04 -11.17
CA ILE A 243 -15.89 1.07 -11.85
C ILE A 243 -16.51 0.61 -13.17
N LYS A 244 -17.81 0.26 -13.16
CA LYS A 244 -18.53 -0.12 -14.39
C LYS A 244 -18.60 1.00 -15.43
N LYS A 245 -18.72 2.26 -14.98
CA LYS A 245 -18.68 3.46 -15.85
C LYS A 245 -17.27 3.88 -16.21
N LYS A 246 -16.24 3.15 -15.78
CA LYS A 246 -14.80 3.48 -15.97
C LYS A 246 -14.46 4.92 -15.55
N PHE A 247 -15.16 5.46 -14.56
CA PHE A 247 -14.99 6.83 -14.05
C PHE A 247 -15.21 7.89 -15.15
N ASP A 248 -16.41 7.93 -15.74
CA ASP A 248 -16.82 8.84 -16.82
C ASP A 248 -16.61 10.35 -16.52
N ILE A 249 -16.34 10.70 -15.28
CA ILE A 249 -15.96 12.06 -14.90
C ILE A 249 -14.64 12.52 -15.53
N LEU A 250 -13.72 11.59 -15.84
CA LEU A 250 -12.46 11.89 -16.52
C LEU A 250 -12.74 12.53 -17.89
N ASP A 251 -13.62 11.92 -18.67
CA ASP A 251 -14.00 12.41 -19.99
C ASP A 251 -14.79 13.71 -19.89
N LYS A 252 -15.77 13.80 -18.97
CA LYS A 252 -16.57 15.02 -18.76
C LYS A 252 -15.74 16.25 -18.40
N ILE A 253 -14.66 16.07 -17.63
CA ILE A 253 -13.77 17.19 -17.29
C ILE A 253 -12.88 17.55 -18.49
N ARG A 254 -12.44 16.57 -19.27
CA ARG A 254 -11.65 16.80 -20.49
C ARG A 254 -12.42 17.55 -21.54
N ASP A 255 -13.71 17.26 -21.68
CA ASP A 255 -14.60 17.91 -22.64
C ASP A 255 -14.97 19.36 -22.27
N ILE A 256 -14.50 19.88 -21.13
CA ILE A 256 -14.71 21.29 -20.74
C ILE A 256 -13.82 22.19 -21.60
N ASP A 257 -14.44 22.89 -22.54
CA ASP A 257 -13.78 23.85 -23.40
C ASP A 257 -14.31 25.29 -23.16
N PHE A 258 -13.42 26.15 -22.72
CA PHE A 258 -13.61 27.60 -22.58
C PHE A 258 -12.56 28.37 -23.39
N GLY A 259 -12.11 27.80 -24.51
CA GLY A 259 -11.01 28.34 -25.31
C GLY A 259 -9.65 28.11 -24.65
N ASN A 260 -9.56 27.10 -23.78
CA ASN A 260 -8.30 26.66 -23.21
C ASN A 260 -7.52 25.83 -24.25
N GLU A 261 -6.26 26.21 -24.50
CA GLU A 261 -5.39 25.48 -25.42
C GLU A 261 -4.95 24.10 -24.88
N ILE A 262 -5.21 23.87 -23.59
CA ILE A 262 -4.78 22.67 -22.86
C ILE A 262 -6.02 22.05 -22.21
N ASP A 263 -6.30 20.80 -22.53
CA ASP A 263 -7.40 20.05 -21.93
C ASP A 263 -7.18 19.89 -20.41
N VAL A 264 -8.26 20.00 -19.64
CA VAL A 264 -8.21 19.77 -18.19
C VAL A 264 -8.28 18.27 -17.92
N THR A 265 -7.37 17.76 -17.10
CA THR A 265 -7.33 16.34 -16.73
C THR A 265 -7.42 16.12 -15.22
N LEU A 266 -7.86 14.93 -14.82
CA LEU A 266 -8.00 14.54 -13.43
C LEU A 266 -7.16 13.31 -13.08
N SER A 267 -6.53 13.34 -11.91
CA SER A 267 -6.01 12.15 -11.25
C SER A 267 -6.90 11.79 -10.07
N ILE A 268 -7.44 10.58 -10.09
CA ILE A 268 -8.37 10.08 -9.08
C ILE A 268 -7.75 8.89 -8.37
N GLY A 269 -7.70 8.93 -7.03
CA GLY A 269 -7.33 7.79 -6.20
C GLY A 269 -8.50 7.35 -5.34
N VAL A 270 -8.86 6.08 -5.40
CA VAL A 270 -9.93 5.48 -4.61
C VAL A 270 -9.35 4.45 -3.66
N GLY A 271 -9.60 4.62 -2.37
CA GLY A 271 -9.27 3.66 -1.33
C GLY A 271 -10.53 3.04 -0.75
N ARG A 272 -10.63 1.71 -0.76
CA ARG A 272 -11.82 0.97 -0.34
C ARG A 272 -11.50 -0.34 0.38
N GLY A 273 -12.49 -0.85 1.08
CA GLY A 273 -12.47 -2.20 1.64
C GLY A 273 -11.62 -2.36 2.88
N ARG A 274 -11.09 -1.29 3.48
CA ARG A 274 -10.43 -1.33 4.79
C ARG A 274 -11.44 -1.27 5.92
N ASN A 275 -10.97 -1.55 7.13
CA ASN A 275 -11.80 -1.54 8.34
C ASN A 275 -11.96 -0.15 8.99
N THR A 276 -11.35 0.89 8.44
CA THR A 276 -11.50 2.28 8.89
C THR A 276 -11.40 3.27 7.74
N PRO A 277 -12.13 4.40 7.76
CA PRO A 277 -12.02 5.46 6.75
C PRO A 277 -10.60 6.03 6.62
N ALA A 278 -9.84 6.12 7.73
CA ALA A 278 -8.45 6.59 7.70
C ALA A 278 -7.54 5.69 6.84
N LYS A 279 -7.69 4.37 6.94
CA LYS A 279 -6.92 3.44 6.09
C LYS A 279 -7.37 3.47 4.63
N ASN A 280 -8.65 3.71 4.37
CA ASN A 280 -9.13 3.97 3.02
C ASN A 280 -8.56 5.27 2.46
N TYR A 281 -8.39 6.31 3.29
CA TYR A 281 -7.72 7.55 2.91
C TYR A 281 -6.25 7.31 2.53
N ASP A 282 -5.51 6.54 3.32
CA ASP A 282 -4.10 6.21 3.01
C ASP A 282 -3.99 5.46 1.68
N ASP A 283 -4.90 4.52 1.42
CA ASP A 283 -4.93 3.80 0.14
C ASP A 283 -5.37 4.69 -1.02
N ALA A 284 -6.33 5.61 -0.82
CA ALA A 284 -6.72 6.61 -1.82
C ALA A 284 -5.56 7.56 -2.16
N ALA A 285 -4.79 8.00 -1.15
CA ALA A 285 -3.62 8.83 -1.37
C ALA A 285 -2.56 8.13 -2.22
N ARG A 286 -2.25 6.87 -1.89
CA ARG A 286 -1.31 6.06 -2.69
C ARG A 286 -1.83 5.80 -4.11
N ALA A 287 -3.12 5.53 -4.26
CA ALA A 287 -3.76 5.33 -5.56
C ALA A 287 -3.69 6.61 -6.40
N LYS A 288 -3.95 7.78 -5.81
CA LYS A 288 -3.85 9.08 -6.49
C LYS A 288 -2.40 9.36 -6.93
N GLU A 289 -1.41 9.09 -6.07
CA GLU A 289 0.00 9.22 -6.43
C GLU A 289 0.39 8.29 -7.60
N LEU A 290 -0.21 7.08 -7.65
CA LEU A 290 -0.01 6.19 -8.78
C LEU A 290 -0.64 6.76 -10.07
N ALA A 291 -1.84 7.34 -10.00
CA ALA A 291 -2.49 7.99 -11.14
C ALA A 291 -1.61 9.12 -11.70
N LEU A 292 -1.16 10.03 -10.82
CA LEU A 292 -0.25 11.13 -11.17
C LEU A 292 1.09 10.62 -11.73
N GLY A 293 1.65 9.58 -11.10
CA GLY A 293 2.92 8.98 -11.53
C GLY A 293 2.85 8.24 -12.86
N ARG A 294 1.65 7.91 -13.34
CA ARG A 294 1.41 7.29 -14.65
C ARG A 294 1.03 8.30 -15.75
N GLY A 295 1.19 9.59 -15.47
CA GLY A 295 0.93 10.67 -16.43
C GLY A 295 -0.40 11.42 -16.21
N GLY A 296 -1.13 11.10 -15.15
CA GLY A 296 -2.44 11.73 -14.88
C GLY A 296 -3.57 11.18 -15.76
N ASP A 297 -4.70 11.92 -15.83
CA ASP A 297 -5.90 11.59 -16.61
C ASP A 297 -6.43 10.18 -16.38
N GLN A 298 -6.40 9.70 -15.12
CA GLN A 298 -6.84 8.36 -14.80
C GLN A 298 -7.34 8.21 -13.37
N ALA A 299 -8.18 7.21 -13.16
CA ALA A 299 -8.60 6.76 -11.84
C ALA A 299 -7.90 5.46 -11.45
N VAL A 300 -7.41 5.40 -10.23
CA VAL A 300 -6.79 4.21 -9.65
C VAL A 300 -7.60 3.78 -8.44
N VAL A 301 -8.08 2.56 -8.44
CA VAL A 301 -8.83 1.97 -7.32
C VAL A 301 -7.94 0.97 -6.60
N LYS A 302 -7.76 1.17 -5.30
CA LYS A 302 -6.98 0.29 -4.44
C LYS A 302 -7.87 -0.33 -3.37
N ASN A 303 -7.87 -1.65 -3.31
CA ASN A 303 -8.46 -2.44 -2.23
C ASN A 303 -7.38 -3.27 -1.50
N ASP A 304 -7.79 -4.15 -0.56
CA ASP A 304 -6.87 -5.01 0.21
C ASP A 304 -5.95 -5.89 -0.66
N LYS A 305 -6.37 -6.25 -1.89
CA LYS A 305 -5.74 -7.31 -2.68
C LYS A 305 -5.29 -6.85 -4.06
N GLU A 306 -5.94 -5.83 -4.64
CA GLU A 306 -5.82 -5.47 -6.05
C GLU A 306 -5.74 -3.96 -6.23
N ILE A 307 -5.08 -3.58 -7.31
CA ILE A 307 -5.04 -2.20 -7.81
C ILE A 307 -5.57 -2.25 -9.24
N SER A 308 -6.61 -1.47 -9.52
CA SER A 308 -7.22 -1.38 -10.85
C SER A 308 -7.07 0.03 -11.40
N PHE A 309 -6.86 0.14 -12.71
CA PHE A 309 -6.61 1.39 -13.43
C PHE A 309 -7.72 1.65 -14.46
N PHE A 310 -8.15 2.92 -14.59
CA PHE A 310 -9.21 3.35 -15.49
C PHE A 310 -8.84 4.71 -16.12
N GLY A 311 -9.03 4.89 -17.42
CA GLY A 311 -8.63 6.09 -18.15
C GLY A 311 -7.20 6.03 -18.66
N GLY A 312 -6.54 7.19 -18.82
CA GLY A 312 -5.16 7.29 -19.33
C GLY A 312 -5.12 7.40 -20.87
N ASN A 313 -6.14 8.02 -21.47
CA ASN A 313 -6.29 8.14 -22.93
C ASN A 313 -5.66 9.43 -23.52
N THR A 314 -5.25 10.38 -22.67
CA THR A 314 -4.67 11.65 -23.14
C THR A 314 -3.21 11.54 -23.50
N LYS A 315 -2.79 12.31 -24.51
CA LYS A 315 -1.35 12.52 -24.81
C LYS A 315 -0.72 13.28 -23.64
N GLU A 316 0.40 12.78 -23.14
CA GLU A 316 1.12 13.40 -22.05
C GLU A 316 1.53 14.85 -22.41
N LEU A 317 1.15 15.82 -21.56
CA LEU A 317 1.48 17.23 -21.76
C LEU A 317 2.85 17.54 -21.19
N GLU A 318 3.68 18.18 -22.00
CA GLU A 318 5.03 18.60 -21.60
C GLU A 318 5.00 19.76 -20.60
N LYS A 319 5.62 19.60 -19.42
CA LYS A 319 5.87 20.70 -18.47
C LYS A 319 7.07 21.53 -18.94
N ARG A 320 6.83 22.74 -19.47
CA ARG A 320 7.84 23.61 -20.07
C ARG A 320 8.82 24.28 -19.11
N THR A 321 8.80 23.99 -17.80
CA THR A 321 9.63 24.72 -16.84
C THR A 321 10.82 23.91 -16.31
N LYS A 322 12.03 24.46 -16.40
CA LYS A 322 13.28 23.90 -15.85
C LYS A 322 13.52 24.28 -14.38
N VAL A 323 12.51 24.82 -13.68
CA VAL A 323 12.66 25.26 -12.29
C VAL A 323 13.00 24.07 -11.39
N ARG A 324 12.35 22.94 -11.58
CA ARG A 324 12.58 21.71 -10.80
C ARG A 324 14.00 21.18 -11.02
N ALA A 325 14.47 21.16 -12.27
CA ALA A 325 15.84 20.75 -12.60
C ALA A 325 16.90 21.58 -11.86
N ARG A 326 16.70 22.90 -11.75
CA ARG A 326 17.61 23.81 -11.00
C ARG A 326 17.62 23.50 -9.50
N VAL A 327 16.45 23.24 -8.91
CA VAL A 327 16.36 22.90 -7.48
C VAL A 327 17.03 21.57 -7.21
N VAL A 328 16.75 20.56 -8.05
CA VAL A 328 17.37 19.23 -7.95
C VAL A 328 18.87 19.29 -8.15
N ALA A 329 19.36 20.06 -9.13
CA ALA A 329 20.80 20.23 -9.38
C ALA A 329 21.52 20.82 -8.16
N ARG A 330 20.93 21.82 -7.48
CA ARG A 330 21.50 22.38 -6.25
C ARG A 330 21.51 21.37 -5.11
N ALA A 331 20.39 20.67 -4.88
CA ALA A 331 20.31 19.65 -3.83
C ALA A 331 21.31 18.51 -4.09
N LEU A 332 21.40 18.03 -5.32
CA LEU A 332 22.36 16.99 -5.70
C LEU A 332 23.80 17.44 -5.51
N LYS A 333 24.13 18.68 -5.86
CA LYS A 333 25.46 19.26 -5.66
C LYS A 333 25.86 19.23 -4.18
N GLU A 334 24.98 19.64 -3.26
CA GLU A 334 25.25 19.60 -1.82
C GLU A 334 25.46 18.16 -1.34
N LEU A 335 24.60 17.21 -1.75
CA LEU A 335 24.74 15.80 -1.39
C LEU A 335 26.06 15.20 -1.88
N VAL A 336 26.53 15.58 -3.09
CA VAL A 336 27.85 15.18 -3.62
C VAL A 336 28.97 15.77 -2.76
N TYR A 337 28.88 17.04 -2.35
CA TYR A 337 29.91 17.66 -1.47
C TYR A 337 29.98 17.01 -0.10
N GLU A 338 28.84 16.62 0.47
CA GLU A 338 28.75 15.94 1.77
C GLU A 338 29.19 14.47 1.75
N SER A 339 29.45 13.90 0.57
CA SER A 339 29.78 12.49 0.42
C SER A 339 31.28 12.27 0.22
N ASN A 340 31.80 11.13 0.68
CA ASN A 340 33.20 10.76 0.48
C ASN A 340 33.45 10.30 -0.96
N GLN A 341 32.53 9.54 -1.49
CA GLN A 341 32.54 9.00 -2.84
C GLN A 341 31.11 8.87 -3.37
N VAL A 342 30.97 8.75 -4.67
CA VAL A 342 29.69 8.63 -5.36
C VAL A 342 29.68 7.37 -6.20
N TYR A 343 28.68 6.54 -6.01
CA TYR A 343 28.38 5.42 -6.91
C TYR A 343 27.14 5.74 -7.73
N ILE A 344 27.21 5.41 -9.02
CA ILE A 344 26.09 5.58 -9.94
C ILE A 344 25.72 4.20 -10.46
N MET A 345 24.45 3.84 -10.38
CA MET A 345 23.95 2.53 -10.78
C MET A 345 22.61 2.68 -11.50
N GLY A 346 22.38 1.87 -12.51
CA GLY A 346 21.13 1.84 -13.25
C GLY A 346 20.33 0.56 -13.07
N HIS A 347 19.50 0.26 -14.08
CA HIS A 347 18.72 -0.95 -14.11
C HIS A 347 19.54 -2.17 -14.57
N LYS A 348 19.01 -3.39 -14.34
CA LYS A 348 19.53 -4.64 -14.95
C LYS A 348 19.52 -4.49 -16.46
N ASN A 349 20.58 -5.00 -17.13
CA ASN A 349 20.74 -4.88 -18.57
C ASN A 349 20.69 -3.41 -19.03
N PRO A 350 21.65 -2.57 -18.62
CA PRO A 350 21.63 -1.14 -18.90
C PRO A 350 21.60 -0.89 -20.40
N ASP A 351 20.78 0.06 -20.80
CA ASP A 351 20.70 0.56 -22.16
C ASP A 351 21.43 1.89 -22.32
N MET A 352 21.31 2.53 -23.48
CA MET A 352 22.02 3.77 -23.76
C MET A 352 21.46 4.97 -22.99
N ASP A 353 20.18 4.97 -22.56
CA ASP A 353 19.66 6.04 -21.73
C ASP A 353 20.20 5.95 -20.31
N CYS A 354 20.13 4.77 -19.72
CA CYS A 354 20.71 4.47 -18.43
C CYS A 354 22.22 4.79 -18.39
N PHE A 355 22.98 4.31 -19.39
CA PHE A 355 24.42 4.49 -19.44
C PHE A 355 24.85 5.93 -19.73
N GLY A 356 24.18 6.60 -20.66
CA GLY A 356 24.40 8.01 -20.98
C GLY A 356 24.12 8.92 -19.79
N ALA A 357 23.01 8.67 -19.08
CA ALA A 357 22.69 9.38 -17.84
C ALA A 357 23.76 9.18 -16.77
N ALA A 358 24.25 7.94 -16.59
CA ALA A 358 25.31 7.64 -15.65
C ALA A 358 26.62 8.39 -15.99
N LEU A 359 27.00 8.43 -17.25
CA LEU A 359 28.17 9.18 -17.72
C LEU A 359 28.03 10.70 -17.48
N GLY A 360 26.86 11.25 -17.76
CA GLY A 360 26.57 12.66 -17.53
C GLY A 360 26.70 13.06 -16.07
N ILE A 361 26.16 12.27 -15.15
CA ILE A 361 26.31 12.50 -13.70
C ILE A 361 27.78 12.31 -13.29
N ALA A 362 28.45 11.25 -13.77
CA ALA A 362 29.86 11.01 -13.44
C ALA A 362 30.76 12.19 -13.83
N SER A 363 30.50 12.77 -15.00
CA SER A 363 31.25 13.95 -15.50
C SER A 363 31.19 15.16 -14.55
N VAL A 364 29.98 15.50 -14.06
CA VAL A 364 29.83 16.63 -13.13
C VAL A 364 30.34 16.31 -11.73
N VAL A 365 30.17 15.09 -11.24
CA VAL A 365 30.74 14.66 -9.95
C VAL A 365 32.29 14.74 -9.97
N LYS A 366 32.89 14.26 -11.05
CA LYS A 366 34.35 14.41 -11.29
C LYS A 366 34.75 15.88 -11.38
N GLY A 367 33.94 16.72 -12.04
CA GLY A 367 34.12 18.17 -12.12
C GLY A 367 34.04 18.88 -10.76
N LEU A 368 33.33 18.32 -9.79
CA LEU A 368 33.28 18.76 -8.39
C LEU A 368 34.46 18.25 -7.55
N GLY A 369 35.39 17.49 -8.16
CA GLY A 369 36.58 16.95 -7.48
C GLY A 369 36.29 15.75 -6.57
N LYS A 370 35.18 15.06 -6.77
CA LYS A 370 34.79 13.87 -5.98
C LYS A 370 35.11 12.59 -6.72
N ASN A 371 35.45 11.57 -5.94
CA ASN A 371 35.62 10.21 -6.47
C ASN A 371 34.25 9.67 -6.91
N VAL A 372 34.19 9.15 -8.13
CA VAL A 372 32.97 8.61 -8.72
C VAL A 372 33.23 7.30 -9.43
N LYS A 373 32.34 6.36 -9.27
CA LYS A 373 32.35 5.06 -9.98
C LYS A 373 30.95 4.80 -10.55
N ILE A 374 30.92 4.21 -11.74
CA ILE A 374 29.70 3.66 -12.34
C ILE A 374 29.70 2.16 -12.07
N VAL A 375 28.66 1.67 -11.42
CA VAL A 375 28.49 0.25 -11.12
C VAL A 375 27.93 -0.44 -12.37
N LEU A 376 28.65 -1.40 -12.91
CA LEU A 376 28.26 -2.20 -14.08
C LEU A 376 28.52 -3.68 -13.80
N ASP A 377 27.59 -4.56 -14.22
CA ASP A 377 27.78 -6.00 -14.23
C ASP A 377 28.28 -6.48 -15.61
N ASP A 378 28.37 -7.79 -15.79
CA ASP A 378 28.87 -8.39 -17.04
C ASP A 378 27.84 -8.37 -18.19
N ASN A 379 26.59 -8.01 -17.93
CA ASN A 379 25.53 -7.99 -18.93
C ASN A 379 25.37 -6.59 -19.56
N ILE A 380 26.20 -6.30 -20.54
CA ILE A 380 26.37 -4.99 -21.18
C ILE A 380 25.99 -4.96 -22.67
N ASN A 381 25.33 -6.00 -23.17
CA ASN A 381 25.09 -6.21 -24.62
C ASN A 381 24.51 -4.99 -25.35
N ALA A 382 23.67 -4.19 -24.70
CA ALA A 382 23.04 -3.02 -25.31
C ALA A 382 23.95 -1.80 -25.38
N ILE A 383 25.06 -1.77 -24.63
CA ILE A 383 25.99 -0.64 -24.53
C ILE A 383 27.43 -0.99 -24.94
N ASP A 384 27.67 -2.24 -25.33
CA ASP A 384 29.02 -2.79 -25.58
C ASP A 384 29.85 -1.95 -26.56
N ILE A 385 29.27 -1.56 -27.70
CA ILE A 385 29.93 -0.74 -28.72
C ILE A 385 30.38 0.61 -28.14
N PHE A 386 29.54 1.24 -27.34
CA PHE A 386 29.85 2.53 -26.75
C PHE A 386 30.82 2.41 -25.57
N LEU A 387 30.68 1.37 -24.77
CA LEU A 387 31.55 1.06 -23.64
C LEU A 387 33.00 0.76 -24.14
N GLU A 388 33.16 0.00 -25.23
CA GLU A 388 34.45 -0.24 -25.86
C GLU A 388 35.12 1.08 -26.28
N LYS A 389 34.35 1.99 -26.91
CA LYS A 389 34.83 3.33 -27.31
C LYS A 389 35.34 4.15 -26.12
N ILE A 390 34.72 4.05 -24.95
CA ILE A 390 35.08 4.75 -23.72
C ILE A 390 36.27 4.07 -23.03
N SER A 391 36.24 2.75 -22.88
CA SER A 391 37.26 1.96 -22.17
C SER A 391 38.67 2.11 -22.76
N ASN A 392 38.74 2.38 -24.07
CA ASN A 392 39.98 2.65 -24.76
C ASN A 392 40.62 4.02 -24.41
N LYS A 393 39.97 4.86 -23.57
CA LYS A 393 40.47 6.16 -23.13
C LYS A 393 40.96 6.10 -21.70
N ARG A 394 42.22 6.53 -21.45
CA ARG A 394 42.84 6.53 -20.11
C ARG A 394 42.05 7.29 -19.04
N GLU A 395 41.31 8.30 -19.43
CA GLU A 395 40.52 9.14 -18.51
C GLU A 395 39.34 8.42 -17.87
N TYR A 396 38.90 7.27 -18.44
CA TYR A 396 37.79 6.44 -17.95
C TYR A 396 38.25 5.08 -17.42
N SER A 397 39.55 4.77 -17.41
CA SER A 397 40.11 3.48 -17.00
C SER A 397 39.73 3.07 -15.57
N ASP A 398 39.45 4.03 -14.70
CA ASP A 398 39.12 3.84 -13.30
C ASP A 398 37.65 4.26 -13.00
N LEU A 399 36.79 4.40 -14.02
CA LEU A 399 35.42 4.87 -13.83
C LEU A 399 34.46 3.74 -13.44
N PHE A 400 34.72 2.52 -13.88
CA PHE A 400 33.80 1.39 -13.73
C PHE A 400 34.17 0.51 -12.54
N ILE A 401 33.17 -0.05 -11.88
CA ILE A 401 33.31 -0.97 -10.74
C ILE A 401 32.26 -2.06 -10.82
N SER A 402 32.62 -3.31 -10.47
CA SER A 402 31.65 -4.39 -10.39
C SER A 402 30.71 -4.23 -9.18
N PRO A 403 29.48 -4.77 -9.22
CA PRO A 403 28.61 -4.77 -8.04
C PRO A 403 29.25 -5.42 -6.81
N LYS A 404 30.08 -6.47 -7.01
CA LYS A 404 30.81 -7.15 -5.92
C LYS A 404 31.82 -6.22 -5.25
N ASP A 405 32.64 -5.54 -6.05
CA ASP A 405 33.67 -4.63 -5.52
C ASP A 405 33.03 -3.38 -4.90
N ALA A 406 31.92 -2.89 -5.48
CA ALA A 406 31.17 -1.78 -4.94
C ALA A 406 30.63 -2.10 -3.52
N LYS A 407 30.13 -3.33 -3.29
CA LYS A 407 29.69 -3.77 -1.95
C LYS A 407 30.82 -3.89 -0.94
N ILE A 408 32.04 -4.13 -1.37
CA ILE A 408 33.21 -4.18 -0.48
C ILE A 408 33.68 -2.77 -0.10
N THR A 409 33.55 -1.81 -1.01
CA THR A 409 34.14 -0.47 -0.88
C THR A 409 33.14 0.62 -0.47
N ILE A 410 31.85 0.30 -0.42
CA ILE A 410 30.81 1.21 0.06
C ILE A 410 30.98 1.51 1.56
N ASP A 411 30.83 2.79 1.93
CA ASP A 411 30.85 3.25 3.32
C ASP A 411 29.56 3.99 3.69
N SER A 412 29.39 4.34 4.96
CA SER A 412 28.21 5.03 5.48
C SER A 412 27.99 6.43 4.89
N ASN A 413 29.02 7.01 4.26
CA ASN A 413 28.99 8.35 3.65
C ASN A 413 29.10 8.30 2.12
N THR A 414 28.96 7.11 1.52
CA THR A 414 28.87 6.92 0.08
C THR A 414 27.48 7.36 -0.41
N LEU A 415 27.42 8.17 -1.45
CA LEU A 415 26.19 8.55 -2.14
C LEU A 415 25.94 7.58 -3.29
N LEU A 416 24.83 6.87 -3.27
CA LEU A 416 24.36 6.04 -4.38
C LEU A 416 23.35 6.82 -5.22
N ILE A 417 23.66 7.07 -6.48
CA ILE A 417 22.75 7.72 -7.43
C ILE A 417 22.22 6.66 -8.38
N LEU A 418 20.90 6.44 -8.33
CA LEU A 418 20.21 5.57 -9.24
C LEU A 418 19.72 6.39 -10.44
N VAL A 419 20.04 5.94 -11.64
CA VAL A 419 19.63 6.56 -12.89
C VAL A 419 18.80 5.59 -13.69
N ASP A 420 17.71 6.11 -14.29
CA ASP A 420 16.81 5.35 -15.16
C ASP A 420 16.15 4.15 -14.49
N VAL A 421 16.05 4.17 -13.18
CA VAL A 421 15.38 3.13 -12.39
C VAL A 421 14.93 3.67 -11.04
N HIS A 422 13.71 3.33 -10.64
CA HIS A 422 13.18 3.62 -9.31
C HIS A 422 12.53 2.40 -8.65
N ASN A 423 12.39 1.28 -9.38
CA ASN A 423 11.78 0.05 -8.91
C ASN A 423 12.86 -0.91 -8.40
N LYS A 424 12.69 -1.39 -7.15
CA LYS A 424 13.64 -2.29 -6.49
C LYS A 424 13.88 -3.60 -7.25
N GLY A 425 12.86 -4.11 -7.96
CA GLY A 425 12.96 -5.35 -8.74
C GLY A 425 13.82 -5.25 -9.99
N TYR A 426 13.99 -4.01 -10.52
CA TYR A 426 14.69 -3.73 -11.77
C TYR A 426 16.08 -3.15 -11.59
N VAL A 427 16.44 -2.64 -10.40
CA VAL A 427 17.81 -2.13 -10.16
C VAL A 427 18.84 -3.23 -10.34
N MET A 428 20.01 -2.88 -10.82
CA MET A 428 21.11 -3.81 -11.13
C MET A 428 21.48 -4.67 -9.91
N ASP A 429 21.67 -4.07 -8.74
CA ASP A 429 21.96 -4.76 -7.48
C ASP A 429 21.12 -4.17 -6.33
N SER A 430 20.12 -4.92 -5.88
CA SER A 430 19.22 -4.48 -4.80
C SER A 430 19.87 -4.51 -3.43
N GLU A 431 20.90 -5.36 -3.23
CA GLU A 431 21.64 -5.43 -1.97
C GLU A 431 22.50 -4.17 -1.77
N LEU A 432 23.13 -3.68 -2.84
CA LEU A 432 23.88 -2.43 -2.80
C LEU A 432 22.98 -1.24 -2.43
N VAL A 433 21.72 -1.23 -2.88
CA VAL A 433 20.74 -0.20 -2.47
C VAL A 433 20.41 -0.31 -0.98
N GLU A 434 20.25 -1.53 -0.45
CA GLU A 434 19.97 -1.75 0.98
C GLU A 434 21.16 -1.38 1.88
N MET A 435 22.38 -1.56 1.41
CA MET A 435 23.60 -1.16 2.11
C MET A 435 23.83 0.35 2.12
N SER A 436 23.20 1.09 1.20
CA SER A 436 23.42 2.52 1.01
C SER A 436 22.57 3.36 1.96
N ASN A 437 23.20 4.22 2.76
CA ASN A 437 22.50 5.14 3.65
C ASN A 437 21.97 6.40 2.93
N LYS A 438 22.55 6.75 1.79
CA LYS A 438 22.22 7.93 1.01
C LYS A 438 21.91 7.52 -0.42
N VAL A 439 20.64 7.47 -0.78
CA VAL A 439 20.18 7.11 -2.13
C VAL A 439 19.51 8.30 -2.79
N VAL A 440 19.88 8.57 -4.04
CA VAL A 440 19.23 9.53 -4.93
C VAL A 440 18.66 8.79 -6.12
N ILE A 441 17.47 9.17 -6.58
CA ILE A 441 16.81 8.58 -7.75
C ILE A 441 16.58 9.67 -8.79
N ILE A 442 17.00 9.42 -10.04
CA ILE A 442 16.75 10.25 -11.21
C ILE A 442 16.18 9.35 -12.31
N ASP A 443 14.90 9.52 -12.64
CA ASP A 443 14.21 8.60 -13.55
C ASP A 443 13.04 9.29 -14.26
N HIS A 444 12.71 8.84 -15.48
CA HIS A 444 11.61 9.36 -16.28
C HIS A 444 10.46 8.37 -16.43
N HIS A 445 10.62 7.15 -15.91
CA HIS A 445 9.58 6.13 -15.98
C HIS A 445 8.36 6.45 -15.11
N ARG A 446 7.21 5.91 -15.49
CA ARG A 446 5.99 6.02 -14.69
C ARG A 446 6.16 5.35 -13.33
N ARG A 447 5.65 6.02 -12.28
CA ARG A 447 5.81 5.56 -10.91
C ARG A 447 5.26 4.16 -10.71
N SER A 448 6.11 3.25 -10.21
CA SER A 448 5.76 1.88 -9.86
C SER A 448 5.25 1.79 -8.41
N PRO A 449 4.36 0.82 -8.08
CA PRO A 449 4.03 0.49 -6.69
C PRO A 449 5.24 0.10 -5.83
N ASP A 450 6.26 -0.53 -6.46
CA ASP A 450 7.47 -1.05 -5.80
C ASP A 450 8.64 -0.07 -5.86
N ILE A 451 8.36 1.22 -5.68
CA ILE A 451 9.40 2.25 -5.64
C ILE A 451 10.35 2.05 -4.46
N ILE A 452 11.64 2.29 -4.69
CA ILE A 452 12.66 2.29 -3.63
C ILE A 452 12.31 3.40 -2.63
N ASN A 453 12.04 2.99 -1.37
CA ASN A 453 11.67 3.89 -0.30
C ASN A 453 12.90 4.43 0.43
N GLY A 454 12.79 5.63 1.02
CA GLY A 454 13.86 6.22 1.83
C GLY A 454 14.95 6.94 1.03
N ALA A 455 14.79 7.14 -0.27
CA ALA A 455 15.69 7.99 -1.05
C ALA A 455 15.66 9.43 -0.50
N ILE A 456 16.85 10.01 -0.28
CA ILE A 456 17.00 11.39 0.25
C ILE A 456 16.65 12.46 -0.78
N LEU A 457 16.74 12.12 -2.07
CA LEU A 457 16.31 12.95 -3.18
C LEU A 457 15.72 12.07 -4.27
N THR A 458 14.51 12.43 -4.74
CA THR A 458 13.85 11.74 -5.86
C THR A 458 13.48 12.76 -6.92
N TYR A 459 14.05 12.61 -8.11
CA TYR A 459 13.68 13.36 -9.30
C TYR A 459 13.06 12.41 -10.30
N LEU A 460 11.74 12.27 -10.20
CA LEU A 460 10.93 11.48 -11.10
C LEU A 460 10.10 12.42 -11.97
N GLU A 461 10.29 12.36 -13.31
CA GLU A 461 9.65 13.27 -14.27
C GLU A 461 9.18 12.49 -15.50
N VAL A 462 7.95 11.98 -15.46
CA VAL A 462 7.36 11.15 -16.52
C VAL A 462 7.14 11.86 -17.85
N TYR A 463 7.19 13.19 -17.85
CA TYR A 463 7.06 14.00 -19.04
C TYR A 463 8.37 14.25 -19.80
N ALA A 464 9.51 13.87 -19.21
CA ALA A 464 10.78 13.88 -19.91
C ALA A 464 10.85 12.73 -20.90
N SER A 465 11.51 12.95 -22.02
CA SER A 465 11.69 11.93 -23.06
C SER A 465 12.57 10.79 -22.60
N SER A 466 13.55 11.08 -21.72
CA SER A 466 14.55 10.15 -21.25
C SER A 466 15.20 10.64 -19.95
N THR A 467 15.86 9.77 -19.21
CA THR A 467 16.70 10.13 -18.06
C THR A 467 17.92 10.94 -18.50
N SER A 468 18.46 10.67 -19.67
CA SER A 468 19.55 11.47 -20.27
C SER A 468 19.14 12.92 -20.56
N GLU A 469 17.87 13.18 -20.91
CA GLU A 469 17.34 14.54 -20.99
C GLU A 469 17.37 15.22 -19.62
N LEU A 470 16.85 14.56 -18.58
CA LEU A 470 16.84 15.08 -17.21
C LEU A 470 18.26 15.39 -16.71
N VAL A 471 19.18 14.46 -16.93
CA VAL A 471 20.59 14.63 -16.55
C VAL A 471 21.22 15.77 -17.34
N THR A 472 20.94 15.91 -18.63
CA THR A 472 21.42 17.03 -19.44
C THR A 472 20.98 18.38 -18.88
N GLU A 473 19.76 18.48 -18.36
CA GLU A 473 19.29 19.70 -17.69
C GLU A 473 19.98 19.93 -16.34
N ILE A 474 20.10 18.87 -15.50
CA ILE A 474 20.76 18.96 -14.19
C ILE A 474 22.20 19.44 -14.34
N VAL A 475 22.93 18.87 -15.26
CA VAL A 475 24.35 19.16 -15.53
C VAL A 475 24.59 20.65 -15.83
N GLN A 476 23.68 21.30 -16.55
CA GLN A 476 23.77 22.73 -16.86
C GLN A 476 23.73 23.64 -15.62
N TYR A 477 23.19 23.13 -14.48
CA TYR A 477 23.00 23.92 -13.25
C TYR A 477 23.87 23.47 -12.08
N MET A 478 24.54 22.31 -12.17
CA MET A 478 25.44 21.84 -11.11
C MET A 478 26.76 22.59 -11.06
N LEU A 479 27.26 22.99 -12.22
CA LEU A 479 28.53 23.72 -12.36
C LEU A 479 28.34 24.96 -13.22
N ASP A 480 29.03 26.06 -12.91
CA ASP A 480 28.97 27.28 -13.71
C ASP A 480 29.51 27.06 -15.14
N LYS A 481 30.51 26.19 -15.27
CA LYS A 481 31.09 25.77 -16.56
C LYS A 481 31.36 24.26 -16.52
N PRO A 482 30.33 23.42 -16.82
CA PRO A 482 30.52 21.97 -16.84
C PRO A 482 31.51 21.59 -17.94
N LYS A 483 32.51 20.80 -17.56
CA LYS A 483 33.49 20.24 -18.50
C LYS A 483 33.04 18.87 -18.93
N ILE A 484 32.08 18.83 -19.82
CA ILE A 484 31.59 17.60 -20.43
C ILE A 484 32.40 17.35 -21.69
N THR A 485 32.99 16.18 -21.80
CA THR A 485 33.73 15.75 -22.99
C THR A 485 32.77 15.44 -24.16
N LYS A 486 33.32 15.41 -25.36
CA LYS A 486 32.55 14.98 -26.55
C LYS A 486 31.92 13.60 -26.35
N LEU A 487 32.62 12.64 -25.75
CA LEU A 487 32.12 11.28 -25.50
C LEU A 487 30.94 11.24 -24.49
N GLU A 488 31.07 11.99 -23.41
CA GLU A 488 29.98 12.10 -22.42
C GLU A 488 28.74 12.75 -23.03
N ALA A 489 28.94 13.81 -23.85
CA ALA A 489 27.85 14.44 -24.61
C ALA A 489 27.22 13.49 -25.66
N GLU A 490 28.03 12.67 -26.33
CA GLU A 490 27.55 11.62 -27.23
C GLU A 490 26.75 10.55 -26.48
N GLY A 491 27.18 10.12 -25.28
CA GLY A 491 26.46 9.17 -24.45
C GLY A 491 25.07 9.69 -24.06
N LEU A 492 25.00 10.91 -23.55
CA LEU A 492 23.73 11.56 -23.21
C LEU A 492 22.81 11.72 -24.43
N LEU A 493 23.35 12.15 -25.58
CA LEU A 493 22.56 12.30 -26.78
C LEU A 493 22.13 10.96 -27.37
N ALA A 494 22.92 9.90 -27.22
CA ALA A 494 22.55 8.56 -27.62
C ALA A 494 21.39 8.00 -26.77
N GLY A 495 21.38 8.28 -25.46
CA GLY A 495 20.22 7.97 -24.59
C GLY A 495 18.95 8.67 -25.07
N ILE A 496 18.99 9.98 -25.28
CA ILE A 496 17.86 10.74 -25.83
C ILE A 496 17.41 10.16 -27.18
N TYR A 497 18.37 9.87 -28.07
CA TYR A 497 18.09 9.33 -29.40
C TYR A 497 17.36 7.98 -29.35
N MET A 498 17.79 7.11 -28.44
CA MET A 498 17.21 5.78 -28.26
C MET A 498 15.76 5.86 -27.77
N ASP A 499 15.52 6.53 -26.67
CA ASP A 499 14.21 6.63 -26.03
C ASP A 499 13.18 7.40 -26.83
N THR A 500 13.64 8.39 -27.58
CA THR A 500 12.78 9.15 -28.51
C THR A 500 12.61 8.47 -29.86
N LYS A 501 13.22 7.31 -30.09
CA LYS A 501 13.26 6.67 -31.41
C LYS A 501 13.63 7.66 -32.50
N ASN A 502 14.81 8.23 -32.38
CA ASN A 502 15.31 9.26 -33.30
C ASN A 502 14.40 10.50 -33.36
N PHE A 503 14.00 11.05 -32.19
CA PHE A 503 13.18 12.26 -32.08
C PHE A 503 11.77 12.14 -32.69
N THR A 504 11.22 10.92 -32.76
CA THR A 504 9.87 10.67 -33.26
C THR A 504 8.85 10.45 -32.13
N PHE A 505 9.30 9.95 -30.97
CA PHE A 505 8.47 9.63 -29.81
C PHE A 505 8.76 10.54 -28.62
N LYS A 506 7.74 10.90 -27.84
CA LYS A 506 7.86 11.67 -26.56
C LYS A 506 8.82 12.86 -26.66
N THR A 507 8.93 13.47 -27.85
CA THR A 507 9.90 14.55 -28.12
C THR A 507 9.23 15.89 -27.95
N GLY A 508 9.64 16.62 -26.91
CA GLY A 508 9.15 17.95 -26.62
C GLY A 508 10.21 19.03 -26.85
N VAL A 509 9.84 20.27 -26.50
CA VAL A 509 10.77 21.42 -26.60
C VAL A 509 12.03 21.21 -25.76
N ARG A 510 11.86 20.66 -24.54
CA ARG A 510 12.97 20.35 -23.60
C ARG A 510 13.96 19.35 -24.21
N THR A 511 13.43 18.33 -24.91
CA THR A 511 14.27 17.32 -25.58
C THR A 511 15.15 17.96 -26.67
N PHE A 512 14.59 18.83 -27.51
CA PHE A 512 15.37 19.55 -28.51
C PHE A 512 16.36 20.54 -27.91
N GLU A 513 16.02 21.20 -26.81
CA GLU A 513 16.95 22.08 -26.08
C GLU A 513 18.12 21.28 -25.51
N ALA A 514 17.85 20.11 -24.89
CA ALA A 514 18.90 19.21 -24.38
C ALA A 514 19.80 18.72 -25.54
N ALA A 515 19.20 18.25 -26.64
CA ALA A 515 19.95 17.82 -27.81
C ALA A 515 20.82 18.95 -28.42
N SER A 516 20.26 20.17 -28.51
CA SER A 516 20.99 21.36 -28.97
C SER A 516 22.17 21.68 -28.06
N TYR A 517 22.00 21.58 -26.74
CA TYR A 517 23.08 21.80 -25.79
C TYR A 517 24.19 20.74 -25.96
N LEU A 518 23.85 19.48 -26.05
CA LEU A 518 24.81 18.38 -26.26
C LEU A 518 25.54 18.50 -27.60
N ARG A 519 24.83 18.95 -28.65
CA ARG A 519 25.46 19.24 -29.96
C ARG A 519 26.48 20.37 -29.88
N LYS A 520 26.25 21.43 -29.10
CA LYS A 520 27.22 22.50 -28.83
C LYS A 520 28.46 22.00 -28.12
N LEU A 521 28.36 20.96 -27.30
CA LEU A 521 29.47 20.28 -26.63
C LEU A 521 30.24 19.32 -27.56
N GLY A 522 29.82 19.18 -28.81
CA GLY A 522 30.52 18.41 -29.84
C GLY A 522 29.96 17.00 -30.11
N ALA A 523 28.85 16.64 -29.49
CA ALA A 523 28.20 15.36 -29.81
C ALA A 523 27.86 15.28 -31.31
N ASP A 524 28.17 14.15 -31.97
CA ASP A 524 27.96 13.96 -33.40
C ASP A 524 26.82 12.97 -33.67
N THR A 525 25.76 13.44 -34.34
CA THR A 525 24.60 12.62 -34.69
C THR A 525 24.92 11.48 -35.65
N ILE A 526 25.97 11.62 -36.49
CA ILE A 526 26.42 10.55 -37.36
C ILE A 526 27.06 9.42 -36.54
N ASP A 527 27.89 9.76 -35.58
CA ASP A 527 28.54 8.79 -34.69
C ASP A 527 27.48 8.07 -33.82
N ILE A 528 26.45 8.79 -33.36
CA ILE A 528 25.31 8.19 -32.66
C ILE A 528 24.54 7.23 -33.55
N LYS A 529 24.23 7.63 -34.79
CA LYS A 529 23.53 6.75 -35.74
C LYS A 529 24.30 5.44 -35.99
N LYS A 530 25.64 5.48 -36.01
CA LYS A 530 26.48 4.28 -36.18
C LYS A 530 26.34 3.31 -34.98
N ILE A 531 26.18 3.81 -33.76
CA ILE A 531 25.98 2.98 -32.56
C ILE A 531 24.70 2.13 -32.69
N PHE A 532 23.65 2.71 -33.25
CA PHE A 532 22.35 2.06 -33.45
C PHE A 532 22.15 1.42 -34.82
N SER A 533 23.23 1.31 -35.63
CA SER A 533 23.13 0.62 -36.91
C SER A 533 23.04 -0.89 -36.72
N ASN A 534 22.12 -1.52 -37.42
CA ASN A 534 21.98 -2.97 -37.42
C ASN A 534 23.01 -3.60 -38.36
N ASP A 535 23.44 -4.83 -38.05
CA ASP A 535 24.12 -5.67 -39.02
C ASP A 535 23.16 -6.18 -40.11
N LEU A 536 23.70 -6.69 -41.18
CA LEU A 536 22.92 -7.13 -42.34
C LEU A 536 21.98 -8.30 -41.98
N GLU A 537 22.41 -9.21 -41.13
CA GLU A 537 21.65 -10.40 -40.74
C GLU A 537 20.41 -10.04 -39.94
N ASN A 538 20.56 -9.16 -38.94
CA ASN A 538 19.45 -8.63 -38.16
C ASN A 538 18.47 -7.83 -39.04
N TYR A 539 19.00 -7.06 -40.01
CA TYR A 539 18.15 -6.34 -40.97
C TYR A 539 17.30 -7.27 -41.82
N ILE A 540 17.92 -8.34 -42.39
CA ILE A 540 17.20 -9.34 -43.18
C ILE A 540 16.14 -10.06 -42.34
N THR A 541 16.48 -10.45 -41.11
CA THR A 541 15.53 -11.10 -40.19
C THR A 541 14.31 -10.23 -39.93
N LYS A 542 14.52 -8.94 -39.66
CA LYS A 542 13.41 -7.99 -39.48
C LYS A 542 12.56 -7.82 -40.74
N ALA A 543 13.21 -7.77 -41.90
CA ALA A 543 12.51 -7.68 -43.18
C ALA A 543 11.62 -8.90 -43.44
N GLU A 544 12.05 -10.12 -43.05
CA GLU A 544 11.26 -11.34 -43.15
C GLU A 544 10.02 -11.28 -42.22
N ILE A 545 10.19 -10.80 -41.00
CA ILE A 545 9.06 -10.59 -40.06
C ILE A 545 8.06 -9.61 -40.66
N ILE A 546 8.51 -8.44 -41.14
CA ILE A 546 7.68 -7.40 -41.75
C ILE A 546 6.91 -7.96 -42.96
N LYS A 547 7.57 -8.74 -43.81
CA LYS A 547 6.95 -9.40 -44.97
C LYS A 547 5.83 -10.37 -44.60
N SER A 548 5.88 -10.97 -43.41
CA SER A 548 4.86 -11.89 -42.89
C SER A 548 3.60 -11.17 -42.38
N ALA A 549 3.66 -9.84 -42.20
CA ALA A 549 2.59 -9.08 -41.59
C ALA A 549 1.29 -9.12 -42.38
N LYS A 550 0.19 -9.30 -41.65
CA LYS A 550 -1.18 -9.13 -42.16
C LYS A 550 -1.74 -7.85 -41.58
N VAL A 551 -2.32 -7.01 -42.43
CA VAL A 551 -2.89 -5.72 -42.03
C VAL A 551 -4.41 -5.80 -42.12
N GLU A 552 -5.10 -5.57 -40.99
CA GLU A 552 -6.56 -5.48 -40.89
C GLU A 552 -6.89 -4.21 -40.08
N ASP A 553 -7.79 -3.37 -40.55
CA ASP A 553 -8.25 -2.13 -39.87
C ASP A 553 -7.09 -1.22 -39.38
N ASN A 554 -6.07 -1.04 -40.22
CA ASN A 554 -4.85 -0.26 -39.93
C ASN A 554 -3.98 -0.86 -38.81
N ILE A 555 -4.19 -2.11 -38.45
CA ILE A 555 -3.41 -2.85 -37.46
C ILE A 555 -2.62 -3.95 -38.18
N ALA A 556 -1.30 -3.94 -37.98
CA ALA A 556 -0.43 -4.96 -38.50
C ALA A 556 -0.18 -6.06 -37.44
N ILE A 557 -0.37 -7.32 -37.84
CA ILE A 557 -0.04 -8.49 -37.02
C ILE A 557 0.98 -9.32 -37.76
N ALA A 558 2.16 -9.53 -37.17
CA ALA A 558 3.22 -10.35 -37.73
C ALA A 558 3.66 -11.45 -36.76
N ILE A 559 4.22 -12.53 -37.31
CA ILE A 559 4.73 -13.67 -36.55
C ILE A 559 6.19 -13.85 -36.91
N CYS A 560 7.05 -13.92 -35.90
CA CYS A 560 8.46 -14.20 -36.07
C CYS A 560 8.67 -15.64 -36.63
N PRO A 561 9.61 -15.83 -37.55
CA PRO A 561 10.00 -17.18 -38.00
C PRO A 561 10.61 -17.98 -36.84
N PRO A 562 10.61 -19.34 -36.91
CA PRO A 562 11.02 -20.21 -35.80
C PRO A 562 12.47 -20.06 -35.33
N ASN A 563 13.35 -19.53 -36.18
CA ASN A 563 14.74 -19.23 -35.84
C ASN A 563 14.92 -18.01 -34.96
N VAL A 564 13.92 -17.11 -34.90
CA VAL A 564 13.95 -15.94 -34.00
C VAL A 564 13.48 -16.38 -32.61
N LYS A 565 14.38 -16.27 -31.62
CA LYS A 565 14.13 -16.61 -30.20
C LYS A 565 14.37 -15.41 -29.26
N ASP A 566 14.13 -14.20 -29.77
CA ASP A 566 14.48 -12.98 -29.12
C ASP A 566 13.32 -11.98 -29.17
N THR A 567 12.93 -11.47 -28.01
CA THR A 567 11.86 -10.49 -27.86
C THR A 567 12.26 -9.10 -28.37
N VAL A 568 13.56 -8.78 -28.38
CA VAL A 568 14.07 -7.48 -28.82
C VAL A 568 13.87 -7.34 -30.34
N THR A 569 14.22 -8.36 -31.11
CA THR A 569 14.01 -8.42 -32.56
C THR A 569 12.53 -8.30 -32.91
N ALA A 570 11.64 -8.98 -32.16
CA ALA A 570 10.18 -8.84 -32.35
C ALA A 570 9.70 -7.41 -32.07
N ALA A 571 10.19 -6.79 -31.01
CA ALA A 571 9.87 -5.42 -30.66
C ALA A 571 10.36 -4.40 -31.71
N GLN A 572 11.58 -4.59 -32.23
CA GLN A 572 12.13 -3.77 -33.32
C GLN A 572 11.34 -3.92 -34.62
N ALA A 573 10.91 -5.15 -34.95
CA ALA A 573 10.06 -5.38 -36.12
C ALA A 573 8.67 -4.72 -35.96
N ALA A 574 8.12 -4.71 -34.74
CA ALA A 574 6.88 -3.99 -34.47
C ALA A 574 7.04 -2.47 -34.65
N ASP A 575 8.17 -1.91 -34.23
CA ASP A 575 8.48 -0.50 -34.49
C ASP A 575 8.62 -0.17 -35.99
N GLU A 576 9.30 -1.02 -36.74
CA GLU A 576 9.45 -0.83 -38.18
C GLU A 576 8.12 -0.94 -38.96
N LEU A 577 7.19 -1.79 -38.51
CA LEU A 577 5.85 -1.87 -39.08
C LEU A 577 5.08 -0.56 -38.98
N LEU A 578 5.29 0.21 -37.91
CA LEU A 578 4.65 1.53 -37.75
C LEU A 578 5.17 2.58 -38.75
N ASN A 579 6.36 2.41 -39.32
CA ASN A 579 6.90 3.30 -40.34
C ASN A 579 6.22 3.11 -41.72
N ILE A 580 5.32 2.13 -41.83
CA ILE A 580 4.57 1.84 -43.07
C ILE A 580 3.27 2.67 -43.06
N THR A 581 3.06 3.44 -44.14
CA THR A 581 1.88 4.28 -44.28
C THR A 581 0.59 3.47 -44.11
N GLY A 582 -0.34 3.97 -43.31
CA GLY A 582 -1.65 3.35 -43.05
C GLY A 582 -1.65 2.36 -41.87
N ILE A 583 -0.53 2.10 -41.20
CA ILE A 583 -0.49 1.28 -39.97
C ILE A 583 -0.52 2.21 -38.75
N LYS A 584 -1.53 2.03 -37.91
CA LYS A 584 -1.72 2.78 -36.65
C LYS A 584 -1.23 2.02 -35.42
N ALA A 585 -1.27 0.68 -35.47
CA ALA A 585 -0.71 -0.19 -34.44
C ALA A 585 -0.12 -1.46 -35.05
N SER A 586 0.84 -2.05 -34.39
CA SER A 586 1.49 -3.29 -34.78
C SER A 586 1.61 -4.23 -33.59
N PHE A 587 1.42 -5.53 -33.83
CA PHE A 587 1.62 -6.60 -32.86
C PHE A 587 2.48 -7.68 -33.48
N VAL A 588 3.61 -7.97 -32.86
CA VAL A 588 4.55 -8.99 -33.35
C VAL A 588 4.67 -10.12 -32.32
N PHE A 589 4.42 -11.33 -32.78
CA PHE A 589 4.47 -12.56 -32.01
C PHE A 589 5.85 -13.22 -32.15
N VAL A 590 6.44 -13.65 -31.04
CA VAL A 590 7.63 -14.50 -31.02
C VAL A 590 7.41 -15.66 -30.06
N ILE A 591 7.85 -16.87 -30.49
CA ILE A 591 7.73 -18.08 -29.68
C ILE A 591 9.11 -18.41 -29.12
N ILE A 592 9.24 -18.39 -27.80
CA ILE A 592 10.48 -18.71 -27.09
C ILE A 592 10.14 -19.81 -26.09
N ASP A 593 10.79 -20.95 -26.26
CA ASP A 593 10.43 -22.21 -25.60
C ASP A 593 8.93 -22.51 -25.80
N ASP A 594 8.17 -22.79 -24.76
CA ASP A 594 6.73 -23.05 -24.86
C ASP A 594 5.88 -21.79 -24.53
N ASN A 595 6.45 -20.58 -24.66
CA ASN A 595 5.74 -19.34 -24.36
C ASN A 595 5.62 -18.47 -25.60
N ILE A 596 4.49 -17.76 -25.70
CA ILE A 596 4.26 -16.77 -26.75
C ILE A 596 4.41 -15.38 -26.15
N TYR A 597 5.32 -14.61 -26.71
CA TYR A 597 5.49 -13.20 -26.37
C TYR A 597 4.88 -12.35 -27.47
N ILE A 598 4.17 -11.29 -27.09
CA ILE A 598 3.57 -10.34 -28.02
C ILE A 598 4.12 -8.96 -27.71
N SER A 599 4.72 -8.31 -28.71
CA SER A 599 5.16 -6.92 -28.63
C SER A 599 4.17 -6.03 -29.38
N GLY A 600 3.51 -5.11 -28.67
CA GLY A 600 2.56 -4.14 -29.23
C GLY A 600 3.18 -2.74 -29.34
N ARG A 601 2.94 -2.05 -30.46
CA ARG A 601 3.39 -0.68 -30.72
C ARG A 601 2.28 0.15 -31.36
N SER A 602 2.24 1.46 -31.07
CA SER A 602 1.36 2.43 -31.76
C SER A 602 1.94 3.84 -31.69
N PHE A 603 1.40 4.76 -32.50
CA PHE A 603 1.69 6.19 -32.39
C PHE A 603 0.80 6.94 -31.39
N GLY A 604 -0.09 6.23 -30.68
CA GLY A 604 -0.99 6.78 -29.68
C GLY A 604 -2.45 6.89 -30.14
N ASP A 605 -2.75 6.62 -31.41
CA ASP A 605 -4.15 6.53 -31.91
C ASP A 605 -4.86 5.29 -31.34
N ILE A 606 -4.10 4.23 -31.09
CA ILE A 606 -4.57 2.97 -30.50
C ILE A 606 -3.77 2.72 -29.22
N ASN A 607 -4.47 2.52 -28.10
CA ASN A 607 -3.83 2.23 -26.82
C ASN A 607 -3.46 0.74 -26.72
N VAL A 608 -2.22 0.40 -27.09
CA VAL A 608 -1.74 -1.00 -27.05
C VAL A 608 -1.57 -1.53 -25.62
N GLN A 609 -1.45 -0.64 -24.63
CA GLN A 609 -1.38 -1.04 -23.22
C GLN A 609 -2.68 -1.72 -22.79
N VAL A 610 -3.83 -1.10 -23.01
CA VAL A 610 -5.14 -1.64 -22.60
C VAL A 610 -5.42 -2.96 -23.32
N ILE A 611 -5.06 -3.04 -24.60
CA ILE A 611 -5.22 -4.26 -25.40
C ILE A 611 -4.40 -5.42 -24.79
N LEU A 612 -3.15 -5.19 -24.40
CA LEU A 612 -2.28 -6.25 -23.88
C LEU A 612 -2.46 -6.47 -22.37
N GLU A 613 -2.94 -5.51 -21.60
CA GLU A 613 -3.36 -5.71 -20.21
C GLU A 613 -4.54 -6.69 -20.09
N ALA A 614 -5.45 -6.71 -21.08
CA ALA A 614 -6.50 -7.71 -21.16
C ALA A 614 -5.97 -9.14 -21.40
N LEU A 615 -4.68 -9.26 -21.71
CA LEU A 615 -3.93 -10.51 -21.89
C LEU A 615 -2.85 -10.70 -20.82
N ASP A 616 -3.06 -10.17 -19.61
CA ASP A 616 -2.11 -10.19 -18.49
C ASP A 616 -0.75 -9.55 -18.80
N GLY A 617 -0.71 -8.64 -19.75
CA GLY A 617 0.46 -7.88 -20.14
C GLY A 617 0.56 -6.54 -19.44
N GLY A 618 1.45 -5.68 -19.93
CA GLY A 618 1.62 -4.32 -19.41
C GLY A 618 2.50 -3.47 -20.31
N GLY A 619 2.60 -2.19 -19.99
CA GLY A 619 3.43 -1.25 -20.74
C GLY A 619 2.92 0.17 -20.67
N HIS A 620 2.99 0.86 -21.80
CA HIS A 620 2.50 2.23 -22.02
C HIS A 620 1.51 2.25 -23.18
N MET A 621 0.79 3.36 -23.30
CA MET A 621 -0.18 3.59 -24.36
C MET A 621 0.37 3.27 -25.77
N THR A 622 1.63 3.58 -26.03
CA THR A 622 2.30 3.40 -27.32
C THR A 622 3.18 2.15 -27.41
N MET A 623 3.51 1.52 -26.29
CA MET A 623 4.38 0.36 -26.21
C MET A 623 3.91 -0.56 -25.08
N ALA A 624 3.60 -1.81 -25.42
CA ALA A 624 3.22 -2.80 -24.42
C ALA A 624 3.70 -4.20 -24.83
N GLY A 625 3.75 -5.11 -23.87
CA GLY A 625 4.11 -6.49 -24.09
C GLY A 625 3.34 -7.43 -23.19
N THR A 626 3.15 -8.67 -23.63
CA THR A 626 2.61 -9.75 -22.81
C THR A 626 3.33 -11.06 -23.07
N ARG A 627 3.20 -11.98 -22.12
CA ARG A 627 3.68 -13.35 -22.20
C ARG A 627 2.54 -14.31 -21.90
N LEU A 628 2.17 -15.11 -22.89
CA LEU A 628 1.15 -16.15 -22.76
C LEU A 628 1.83 -17.52 -22.57
N LYS A 629 1.36 -18.28 -21.57
CA LYS A 629 1.90 -19.62 -21.24
C LYS A 629 0.87 -20.67 -21.54
N GLY A 630 1.29 -21.77 -22.18
CA GLY A 630 0.45 -22.95 -22.38
C GLY A 630 -0.72 -22.75 -23.35
N VAL A 631 -0.63 -21.76 -24.24
CA VAL A 631 -1.62 -21.50 -25.30
C VAL A 631 -0.98 -21.73 -26.68
N SER A 632 -1.78 -22.18 -27.63
CA SER A 632 -1.33 -22.31 -29.04
C SER A 632 -1.27 -20.92 -29.71
N LEU A 633 -0.50 -20.83 -30.80
CA LEU A 633 -0.41 -19.58 -31.58
C LEU A 633 -1.77 -19.13 -32.12
N GLU A 634 -2.64 -20.06 -32.52
CA GLU A 634 -3.99 -19.76 -33.02
C GLU A 634 -4.89 -19.22 -31.92
N GLU A 635 -4.82 -19.78 -30.71
CA GLU A 635 -5.52 -19.25 -29.54
C GLU A 635 -5.02 -17.86 -29.18
N ALA A 636 -3.70 -17.65 -29.13
CA ALA A 636 -3.12 -16.34 -28.83
C ALA A 636 -3.52 -15.26 -29.84
N LEU A 637 -3.56 -15.59 -31.13
CA LEU A 637 -4.08 -14.70 -32.19
C LEU A 637 -5.55 -14.37 -31.99
N THR A 638 -6.36 -15.37 -31.65
CA THR A 638 -7.79 -15.20 -31.39
C THR A 638 -8.03 -14.30 -30.16
N MET A 639 -7.27 -14.52 -29.08
CA MET A 639 -7.33 -13.68 -27.87
C MET A 639 -6.94 -12.23 -28.18
N LEU A 640 -5.86 -11.99 -28.94
CA LEU A 640 -5.46 -10.65 -29.33
C LEU A 640 -6.53 -9.96 -30.20
N LYS A 641 -7.06 -10.64 -31.23
CA LYS A 641 -8.09 -10.09 -32.10
C LYS A 641 -9.37 -9.76 -31.35
N LYS A 642 -9.75 -10.58 -30.35
CA LYS A 642 -10.88 -10.31 -29.46
C LYS A 642 -10.63 -9.06 -28.62
N SER A 643 -9.48 -8.96 -27.99
CA SER A 643 -9.10 -7.79 -27.19
C SER A 643 -9.06 -6.50 -28.02
N ILE A 644 -8.55 -6.56 -29.27
CA ILE A 644 -8.57 -5.42 -30.20
C ILE A 644 -10.00 -4.98 -30.48
N LYS A 645 -10.91 -5.90 -30.81
CA LYS A 645 -12.31 -5.57 -31.11
C LYS A 645 -13.05 -4.96 -29.93
N GLU A 646 -12.83 -5.51 -28.73
CA GLU A 646 -13.45 -5.00 -27.49
C GLU A 646 -12.99 -3.58 -27.14
N ASN A 647 -11.77 -3.21 -27.52
CA ASN A 647 -11.22 -1.89 -27.21
C ASN A 647 -11.38 -0.87 -28.34
N LEU A 648 -11.60 -1.30 -29.60
CA LEU A 648 -11.89 -0.40 -30.73
C LEU A 648 -13.39 -0.21 -30.96
N GLY A 649 -14.24 -1.15 -30.52
CA GLY A 649 -15.69 -1.10 -30.72
C GLY A 649 -16.46 -0.23 -29.71
N GLU A 650 -15.80 0.36 -28.72
CA GLU A 650 -16.40 1.27 -27.73
C GLU A 650 -16.19 2.76 -28.06
N GLY A 651 -15.77 3.09 -29.27
CA GLY A 651 -15.47 4.45 -29.75
C GLY A 651 -16.35 4.93 -30.90
N GLU A 652 -17.54 4.29 -31.18
CA GLU A 652 -18.59 4.82 -32.05
C GLU A 652 -19.82 5.21 -31.23
#